data_3b949b1b0b49462d37215a42298e3d84
#
_entry.id   3b949b1b0b49462d37215a42298e3d84
#
_cell.length_a   1.000
_cell.length_b   1.000
_cell.length_c   1.000
_cell.angle_alpha   90.00
_cell.angle_beta   90.00
_cell.angle_gamma   90.00
#
_symmetry.space_group_name_H-M   'P 1'
#
loop_
_entity.id
_entity.type
_entity.pdbx_description
1 polymer ?
#
loop_
_entity_poly.entity_id
_entity_poly.type
_entity_poly.pdbx_seq_one_letter_code
_entity_poly.pdbx_strand_id
1 'polypeptide(L)'
;MAKTLLGDELRVGVINREREAKPESPTWNVVIVTTGIARRWFQANEIRPQDTLVVDEIHQTSAELELCLALGKRVGCRFIWLSATVDPRFYARYLNAASVVQSTSFDPAKAADVRVIHASPFHFLDDRFLQRVVKEERGVGVFLPTRAAVEESAAGVSARFPRITAQFYHGGEPIRVIRPFLEGTVKKPYLLAMTAAGQSALNVKGLDTVVIDDTRFANLVENGRNVLTKVHLGANEILQMAGRVHGRVAGGRVFILSDRDIQFSALRPTEPEFQLAGDSQRVALTCAALGVRADELDLPVPLDVASYRRALELLETRGIVDDGKLTRYGRSVEAMPVDRPWAELLVHCDNALLPYVAVMAGIESLHRMTREDRDLGGLLVRGSDNLTAYNVYADAYTACGYAGEVYGLPRHLFDDSIEAWAEKRGVLVKSVEDAALAMASIYRAVGLQLPSEMPKVTEKVEQQFVELLAKVQPFDLVIDELTASGDEARISKTSVAGTWGAICGTLRYFADKFGVPRAAIEGTNISLSLVKKYATATAPKLVYDGKHKQAPLAMERRVTYFGFELERERESIQDFPPGLESEARHVLAAALARGEARHAAVPRNQQAIEQVREAWRRSGGKTPKLGQAELSQWYEKQMGDVRSLHDYRALPLRIDANDFVSREERDRLSKLPGAVEIRGRTSSIHYEVEENADGPRGVMRVVLHEKVARGLVAEELPELDRPVRFTVMRGARGSVRANSLDELQEAMERPFTDDEITRDSRNDSRGRGGDRGGDRGRRGASDGGSRGGGRGRDGSRGRDDGRGGRDDRGRGGGPPGRDKGTQRPGSPAGRGKRRGKDR
;
A
#
# COMPACT_ATOMS: atom_id res chain seq x y z
N MET A 1 1.70 4.47 42.26
CA MET A 1 0.88 5.70 42.29
C MET A 1 -0.59 5.43 42.61
N ALA A 2 -1.34 4.64 41.84
CA ALA A 2 -2.75 4.35 42.15
C ALA A 2 -2.95 3.73 43.55
N LYS A 3 -2.20 2.69 43.92
CA LYS A 3 -2.21 2.12 45.27
C LYS A 3 -1.81 3.11 46.38
N THR A 4 -0.92 4.08 46.05
CA THR A 4 -0.47 5.11 47.00
C THR A 4 -1.58 6.13 47.31
N LEU A 5 -2.47 6.36 46.34
CA LEU A 5 -3.54 7.35 46.43
C LEU A 5 -4.85 6.76 46.95
N LEU A 6 -5.17 5.51 46.61
CA LEU A 6 -6.47 4.88 46.82
C LEU A 6 -6.40 3.60 47.70
N GLY A 7 -5.19 3.24 48.17
CA GLY A 7 -5.01 2.08 49.05
C GLY A 7 -5.25 0.75 48.29
N ASP A 8 -5.48 -0.35 49.08
CA ASP A 8 -5.69 -1.69 48.58
C ASP A 8 -7.04 -1.93 47.89
N GLU A 9 -7.94 -0.95 47.95
CA GLU A 9 -9.25 -1.04 47.28
C GLU A 9 -9.11 -1.00 45.75
N LEU A 10 -8.03 -0.37 45.22
CA LEU A 10 -7.77 -0.32 43.79
C LEU A 10 -6.93 -1.54 43.31
N ARG A 11 -7.61 -2.50 42.74
CA ARG A 11 -6.98 -3.67 42.13
C ARG A 11 -6.72 -3.41 40.65
N VAL A 12 -5.43 -3.40 40.29
CA VAL A 12 -4.95 -3.13 38.92
C VAL A 12 -4.34 -4.39 38.35
N GLY A 13 -4.81 -4.81 37.16
CA GLY A 13 -4.29 -5.92 36.42
C GLY A 13 -3.71 -5.48 35.06
N VAL A 14 -2.87 -6.32 34.48
CA VAL A 14 -2.32 -6.15 33.13
C VAL A 14 -2.53 -7.44 32.34
N ILE A 15 -3.15 -7.33 31.17
CA ILE A 15 -3.30 -8.45 30.23
C ILE A 15 -2.70 -8.05 28.88
N ASN A 16 -1.72 -8.81 28.43
CA ASN A 16 -1.03 -8.63 27.17
C ASN A 16 -0.42 -9.97 26.71
N ARG A 17 0.42 -9.98 25.68
CA ARG A 17 1.13 -11.20 25.23
C ARG A 17 1.97 -11.84 26.33
N GLU A 18 2.40 -11.07 27.31
CA GLU A 18 3.24 -11.51 28.43
C GLU A 18 2.48 -11.99 29.65
N ARG A 19 1.22 -11.58 29.77
CA ARG A 19 0.42 -11.80 30.98
C ARG A 19 -0.98 -12.18 30.57
N GLU A 20 -1.36 -13.40 30.92
CA GLU A 20 -2.73 -13.87 30.68
C GLU A 20 -3.72 -13.40 31.76
N ALA A 21 -4.99 -13.51 31.44
CA ALA A 21 -6.04 -13.39 32.44
C ALA A 21 -5.89 -14.50 33.49
N LYS A 22 -6.08 -14.14 34.75
CA LYS A 22 -6.02 -15.04 35.89
C LYS A 22 -7.44 -15.22 36.50
N PRO A 23 -7.65 -16.23 37.33
CA PRO A 23 -8.94 -16.44 38.00
C PRO A 23 -9.44 -15.21 38.76
N GLU A 24 -8.52 -14.40 39.34
CA GLU A 24 -8.84 -13.14 40.03
C GLU A 24 -9.09 -11.94 39.10
N SER A 25 -8.83 -12.04 37.77
CA SER A 25 -8.98 -10.92 36.83
C SER A 25 -10.37 -10.25 36.87
N PRO A 26 -11.48 -10.98 37.02
CA PRO A 26 -12.79 -10.35 37.14
C PRO A 26 -12.94 -9.45 38.36
N THR A 27 -12.05 -9.54 39.35
CA THR A 27 -12.08 -8.71 40.55
C THR A 27 -11.28 -7.40 40.40
N TRP A 28 -10.57 -7.19 39.29
CA TRP A 28 -9.77 -6.02 39.04
C TRP A 28 -10.65 -4.82 38.69
N ASN A 29 -10.36 -3.68 39.32
CA ASN A 29 -11.09 -2.43 39.06
C ASN A 29 -10.54 -1.73 37.80
N VAL A 30 -9.25 -1.86 37.51
CA VAL A 30 -8.59 -1.30 36.37
C VAL A 30 -7.80 -2.41 35.67
N VAL A 31 -8.04 -2.58 34.38
CA VAL A 31 -7.31 -3.57 33.58
C VAL A 31 -6.60 -2.82 32.44
N ILE A 32 -5.29 -2.95 32.39
CA ILE A 32 -4.45 -2.39 31.32
C ILE A 32 -4.29 -3.46 30.25
N VAL A 33 -4.73 -3.16 29.04
CA VAL A 33 -4.70 -4.11 27.92
C VAL A 33 -4.15 -3.47 26.65
N THR A 34 -3.68 -4.29 25.72
CA THR A 34 -3.40 -3.83 24.36
C THR A 34 -4.70 -3.70 23.55
N THR A 35 -4.68 -2.85 22.52
CA THR A 35 -5.84 -2.61 21.64
C THR A 35 -6.38 -3.89 21.00
N GLY A 36 -5.48 -4.83 20.60
CA GLY A 36 -5.90 -6.13 20.05
C GLY A 36 -6.65 -7.01 21.05
N ILE A 37 -6.32 -6.96 22.37
CA ILE A 37 -7.07 -7.66 23.40
C ILE A 37 -8.41 -6.97 23.64
N ALA A 38 -8.43 -5.64 23.71
CA ALA A 38 -9.68 -4.88 23.85
C ALA A 38 -10.66 -5.20 22.71
N ARG A 39 -10.17 -5.27 21.45
CA ARG A 39 -10.98 -5.66 20.31
C ARG A 39 -11.61 -7.06 20.49
N ARG A 40 -10.83 -8.04 20.93
CA ARG A 40 -11.34 -9.39 21.19
C ARG A 40 -12.38 -9.43 22.31
N TRP A 41 -12.22 -8.61 23.34
CA TRP A 41 -13.20 -8.48 24.42
C TRP A 41 -14.51 -7.85 23.94
N PHE A 42 -14.46 -6.92 22.98
CA PHE A 42 -15.67 -6.43 22.30
C PHE A 42 -16.35 -7.57 21.53
N GLN A 43 -15.61 -8.40 20.82
CA GLN A 43 -16.14 -9.55 20.08
C GLN A 43 -16.75 -10.60 21.02
N ALA A 44 -16.18 -10.79 22.20
CA ALA A 44 -16.68 -11.72 23.22
C ALA A 44 -17.81 -11.11 24.09
N ASN A 45 -18.22 -9.85 23.84
CA ASN A 45 -19.19 -9.11 24.68
C ASN A 45 -18.76 -8.97 26.16
N GLU A 46 -17.45 -8.94 26.42
CA GLU A 46 -16.91 -8.76 27.77
C GLU A 46 -16.87 -7.28 28.20
N ILE A 47 -16.77 -6.36 27.21
CA ILE A 47 -16.86 -4.91 27.45
C ILE A 47 -18.34 -4.49 27.38
N ARG A 48 -18.81 -3.77 28.40
CA ARG A 48 -20.21 -3.45 28.64
C ARG A 48 -20.43 -1.93 28.70
N PRO A 49 -21.70 -1.43 28.60
CA PRO A 49 -22.00 0.00 28.63
C PRO A 49 -21.55 0.72 29.89
N GLN A 50 -21.51 0.01 31.04
CA GLN A 50 -21.06 0.58 32.34
C GLN A 50 -19.56 0.74 32.43
N ASP A 51 -18.77 0.12 31.56
CA ASP A 51 -17.33 0.20 31.59
C ASP A 51 -16.85 1.57 31.06
N THR A 52 -15.66 1.97 31.49
CA THR A 52 -15.01 3.19 31.05
C THR A 52 -13.75 2.82 30.31
N LEU A 53 -13.69 3.20 29.05
CA LEU A 53 -12.49 3.04 28.23
C LEU A 53 -11.56 4.22 28.46
N VAL A 54 -10.40 3.94 29.03
CA VAL A 54 -9.33 4.93 29.20
C VAL A 54 -8.29 4.74 28.10
N VAL A 55 -8.15 5.73 27.24
CA VAL A 55 -7.21 5.70 26.11
C VAL A 55 -6.08 6.68 26.38
N ASP A 56 -4.91 6.13 26.72
CA ASP A 56 -3.70 6.94 26.92
C ASP A 56 -2.98 7.14 25.59
N GLU A 57 -2.37 8.33 25.42
CA GLU A 57 -1.66 8.72 24.19
C GLU A 57 -2.54 8.56 22.93
N ILE A 58 -3.80 9.01 22.97
CA ILE A 58 -4.78 8.83 21.88
C ILE A 58 -4.30 9.39 20.52
N HIS A 59 -3.30 10.28 20.53
CA HIS A 59 -2.66 10.79 19.31
C HIS A 59 -1.81 9.74 18.57
N GLN A 60 -1.45 8.64 19.23
CA GLN A 60 -0.80 7.50 18.58
C GLN A 60 -1.86 6.60 17.94
N THR A 61 -2.37 7.03 16.80
CA THR A 61 -3.40 6.31 16.06
C THR A 61 -2.91 4.96 15.55
N SER A 62 -3.82 4.00 15.52
CA SER A 62 -3.63 2.70 14.85
C SER A 62 -4.98 2.15 14.43
N ALA A 63 -5.03 1.33 13.40
CA ALA A 63 -6.28 0.71 12.95
C ALA A 63 -7.02 -0.04 14.07
N GLU A 64 -6.30 -0.71 14.97
CA GLU A 64 -6.88 -1.40 16.13
C GLU A 64 -7.49 -0.43 17.14
N LEU A 65 -6.81 0.69 17.44
CA LEU A 65 -7.34 1.71 18.37
C LEU A 65 -8.59 2.35 17.80
N GLU A 66 -8.54 2.78 16.55
CA GLU A 66 -9.66 3.44 15.86
C GLU A 66 -10.91 2.56 15.82
N LEU A 67 -10.70 1.26 15.56
CA LEU A 67 -11.76 0.27 15.61
C LEU A 67 -12.32 0.08 17.04
N CYS A 68 -11.46 0.03 18.07
CA CYS A 68 -11.90 -0.03 19.47
C CYS A 68 -12.72 1.19 19.89
N LEU A 69 -12.38 2.40 19.39
CA LEU A 69 -13.19 3.60 19.66
C LEU A 69 -14.61 3.46 19.07
N ALA A 70 -14.72 3.02 17.81
CA ALA A 70 -16.00 2.79 17.16
C ALA A 70 -16.83 1.70 17.86
N LEU A 71 -16.19 0.60 18.25
CA LEU A 71 -16.84 -0.47 19.02
C LEU A 71 -17.31 0.00 20.40
N GLY A 72 -16.52 0.80 21.10
CA GLY A 72 -16.89 1.40 22.38
C GLY A 72 -18.09 2.34 22.25
N LYS A 73 -18.16 3.14 21.19
CA LYS A 73 -19.35 3.96 20.87
C LYS A 73 -20.57 3.09 20.62
N ARG A 74 -20.44 2.03 19.81
CA ARG A 74 -21.52 1.10 19.53
C ARG A 74 -22.07 0.43 20.78
N VAL A 75 -21.19 0.02 21.71
CA VAL A 75 -21.57 -0.56 23.00
C VAL A 75 -22.18 0.49 23.94
N GLY A 76 -21.83 1.77 23.78
CA GLY A 76 -22.27 2.86 24.65
C GLY A 76 -21.38 3.04 25.89
N CYS A 77 -20.09 2.73 25.78
CA CYS A 77 -19.11 2.91 26.84
C CYS A 77 -18.86 4.40 27.16
N ARG A 78 -18.41 4.66 28.35
CA ARG A 78 -17.85 5.97 28.72
C ARG A 78 -16.40 6.04 28.26
N PHE A 79 -15.93 7.25 27.92
CA PHE A 79 -14.57 7.48 27.47
C PHE A 79 -13.85 8.47 28.35
N ILE A 80 -12.58 8.18 28.63
CA ILE A 80 -11.56 9.11 29.09
C ILE A 80 -10.38 8.98 28.13
N TRP A 81 -9.92 10.10 27.59
CA TRP A 81 -8.77 10.08 26.69
C TRP A 81 -7.73 11.11 27.11
N LEU A 82 -6.46 10.76 26.91
CA LEU A 82 -5.31 11.53 27.32
C LEU A 82 -4.40 11.76 26.11
N SER A 83 -3.91 12.98 25.96
CA SER A 83 -2.94 13.34 24.93
C SER A 83 -2.18 14.59 25.32
N ALA A 84 -0.90 14.66 24.86
CA ALA A 84 -0.07 15.83 25.07
C ALA A 84 -0.12 16.82 23.87
N THR A 85 -0.43 16.36 22.66
CA THR A 85 -0.16 17.10 21.42
C THR A 85 -1.25 17.05 20.36
N VAL A 86 -2.44 16.49 20.64
CA VAL A 86 -3.53 16.45 19.65
C VAL A 86 -4.50 17.63 19.86
N ASP A 87 -5.09 18.11 18.78
CA ASP A 87 -6.22 19.03 18.86
C ASP A 87 -7.42 18.30 19.49
N PRO A 88 -7.91 18.77 20.66
CA PRO A 88 -8.97 18.06 21.37
C PRO A 88 -10.32 18.13 20.68
N ARG A 89 -10.53 19.06 19.75
CA ARG A 89 -11.85 19.31 19.11
C ARG A 89 -12.40 18.11 18.37
N PHE A 90 -11.52 17.36 17.70
CA PHE A 90 -11.94 16.15 16.98
C PHE A 90 -12.50 15.11 17.95
N TYR A 91 -11.71 14.68 18.95
CA TYR A 91 -12.15 13.65 19.89
C TYR A 91 -13.30 14.11 20.80
N ALA A 92 -13.34 15.40 21.13
CA ALA A 92 -14.45 15.97 21.90
C ALA A 92 -15.79 15.82 21.15
N ARG A 93 -15.79 16.04 19.83
CA ARG A 93 -16.98 15.82 18.98
C ARG A 93 -17.25 14.34 18.77
N TYR A 94 -16.24 13.60 18.36
CA TYR A 94 -16.38 12.19 17.96
C TYR A 94 -16.83 11.31 19.14
N LEU A 95 -16.29 11.54 20.35
CA LEU A 95 -16.58 10.76 21.56
C LEU A 95 -17.66 11.42 22.46
N ASN A 96 -18.31 12.50 22.01
CA ASN A 96 -19.33 13.25 22.74
C ASN A 96 -18.85 13.65 24.13
N ALA A 97 -17.67 14.27 24.24
CA ALA A 97 -17.07 14.62 25.53
C ALA A 97 -17.89 15.64 26.28
N ALA A 98 -18.18 15.34 27.54
CA ALA A 98 -18.87 16.27 28.45
C ALA A 98 -18.02 17.49 28.81
N SER A 99 -16.69 17.31 28.88
CA SER A 99 -15.73 18.37 29.15
C SER A 99 -14.34 18.01 28.62
N VAL A 100 -13.53 19.03 28.37
CA VAL A 100 -12.11 18.90 28.03
C VAL A 100 -11.30 19.66 29.06
N VAL A 101 -10.44 18.96 29.79
CA VAL A 101 -9.54 19.57 30.77
C VAL A 101 -8.17 19.71 30.13
N GLN A 102 -7.69 20.93 30.02
CA GLN A 102 -6.34 21.21 29.53
C GLN A 102 -5.45 21.62 30.71
N SER A 103 -4.33 20.92 30.86
CA SER A 103 -3.27 21.33 31.75
C SER A 103 -1.99 21.51 30.98
N THR A 104 -1.14 22.42 31.36
CA THR A 104 0.14 22.64 30.72
C THR A 104 1.29 22.46 31.72
N SER A 105 2.28 21.67 31.35
CA SER A 105 3.57 21.64 32.06
C SER A 105 4.58 22.62 31.45
N PHE A 106 4.18 23.43 30.48
CA PHE A 106 5.01 24.43 29.84
C PHE A 106 5.27 25.60 30.80
N ASP A 107 6.55 25.84 31.05
CA ASP A 107 7.02 26.98 31.85
C ASP A 107 7.63 28.02 30.89
N PRO A 108 7.01 29.20 30.72
CA PRO A 108 7.51 30.25 29.84
C PRO A 108 8.93 30.71 30.19
N ALA A 109 9.35 30.63 31.44
CA ALA A 109 10.69 30.96 31.88
C ALA A 109 11.75 29.95 31.38
N LYS A 110 11.30 28.77 30.95
CA LYS A 110 12.12 27.72 30.38
C LYS A 110 11.89 27.53 28.88
N ALA A 111 11.36 28.55 28.19
CA ALA A 111 11.25 28.53 26.74
C ALA A 111 12.64 28.33 26.11
N ALA A 112 12.76 27.34 25.24
CA ALA A 112 14.02 27.04 24.55
C ALA A 112 14.29 28.06 23.43
N ASP A 113 15.58 28.27 23.12
CA ASP A 113 16.02 28.91 21.87
C ASP A 113 15.73 27.93 20.70
N VAL A 114 14.72 28.25 19.89
CA VAL A 114 14.31 27.39 18.75
C VAL A 114 14.79 28.02 17.46
N ARG A 115 15.50 27.23 16.66
CA ARG A 115 16.03 27.65 15.36
C ARG A 115 15.69 26.65 14.29
N VAL A 116 15.17 27.15 13.15
CA VAL A 116 14.99 26.37 11.92
C VAL A 116 16.23 26.61 11.04
N ILE A 117 16.82 25.53 10.55
CA ILE A 117 18.08 25.54 9.82
C ILE A 117 17.95 24.71 8.55
N HIS A 118 18.26 25.33 7.41
CA HIS A 118 18.29 24.66 6.12
C HIS A 118 19.59 23.84 5.96
N ALA A 119 19.65 22.69 6.60
CA ALA A 119 20.78 21.78 6.52
C ALA A 119 20.31 20.33 6.70
N SER A 120 21.06 19.39 6.12
CA SER A 120 20.87 17.97 6.46
C SER A 120 21.48 17.66 7.84
N PRO A 121 21.03 16.61 8.54
CA PRO A 121 21.60 16.19 9.82
C PRO A 121 23.11 15.97 9.76
N PHE A 122 23.59 15.35 8.68
CA PHE A 122 25.02 15.10 8.46
C PHE A 122 25.85 16.39 8.43
N HIS A 123 25.36 17.44 7.76
CA HIS A 123 26.05 18.74 7.71
C HIS A 123 25.90 19.54 8.99
N PHE A 124 24.78 19.39 9.71
CA PHE A 124 24.55 20.11 10.97
C PHE A 124 25.39 19.57 12.13
N LEU A 125 25.57 18.24 12.22
CA LEU A 125 26.39 17.57 13.22
C LEU A 125 27.91 17.64 12.87
N ASP A 126 28.34 18.82 12.43
CA ASP A 126 29.73 19.12 12.09
C ASP A 126 30.62 19.25 13.32
N ASP A 127 31.93 19.35 13.10
CA ASP A 127 32.91 19.47 14.17
C ASP A 127 32.72 20.72 15.03
N ARG A 128 32.18 21.81 14.44
CA ARG A 128 31.94 23.08 15.19
C ARG A 128 30.76 22.88 16.16
N PHE A 129 29.73 22.20 15.76
CA PHE A 129 28.60 21.88 16.64
C PHE A 129 29.04 20.94 17.75
N LEU A 130 29.76 19.86 17.43
CA LEU A 130 30.23 18.88 18.42
C LEU A 130 31.25 19.46 19.40
N GLN A 131 32.15 20.34 18.97
CA GLN A 131 33.06 21.11 19.87
C GLN A 131 32.27 21.96 20.87
N ARG A 132 31.15 22.60 20.42
CA ARG A 132 30.30 23.36 21.35
C ARG A 132 29.59 22.45 22.34
N VAL A 133 29.12 21.28 21.91
CA VAL A 133 28.53 20.26 22.80
C VAL A 133 29.49 19.86 23.90
N VAL A 134 30.76 19.61 23.55
CA VAL A 134 31.84 19.31 24.53
C VAL A 134 32.11 20.50 25.45
N LYS A 135 32.29 21.70 24.88
CA LYS A 135 32.63 22.90 25.64
C LYS A 135 31.56 23.32 26.65
N GLU A 136 30.31 23.16 26.25
CA GLU A 136 29.13 23.59 27.04
C GLU A 136 28.55 22.45 27.87
N GLU A 137 29.14 21.26 27.83
CA GLU A 137 28.69 20.04 28.54
C GLU A 137 27.20 19.76 28.28
N ARG A 138 26.81 19.68 27.02
CA ARG A 138 25.41 19.47 26.64
C ARG A 138 24.99 18.01 26.59
N GLY A 139 23.70 17.77 26.94
CA GLY A 139 23.00 16.53 26.64
C GLY A 139 22.11 16.71 25.41
N VAL A 140 22.49 16.04 24.30
CA VAL A 140 21.86 16.22 22.99
C VAL A 140 21.00 15.01 22.61
N GLY A 141 19.74 15.25 22.25
CA GLY A 141 18.87 14.26 21.57
C GLY A 141 18.72 14.59 20.10
N VAL A 142 18.95 13.63 19.23
CA VAL A 142 18.83 13.82 17.77
C VAL A 142 17.74 12.90 17.24
N PHE A 143 16.69 13.47 16.64
CA PHE A 143 15.62 12.71 16.01
C PHE A 143 15.84 12.59 14.50
N LEU A 144 15.94 11.35 14.00
CA LEU A 144 16.22 11.02 12.62
C LEU A 144 15.19 10.03 12.05
N PRO A 145 14.94 10.05 10.72
CA PRO A 145 13.83 9.30 10.10
C PRO A 145 14.05 7.80 10.00
N THR A 146 15.30 7.31 10.04
CA THR A 146 15.61 5.90 9.79
C THR A 146 16.56 5.31 10.83
N ARG A 147 16.55 3.98 10.97
CA ARG A 147 17.47 3.22 11.81
C ARG A 147 18.92 3.44 11.39
N ALA A 148 19.22 3.26 10.11
CA ALA A 148 20.56 3.47 9.57
C ALA A 148 21.10 4.87 9.90
N ALA A 149 20.27 5.91 9.75
CA ALA A 149 20.70 7.28 10.06
C ALA A 149 21.05 7.48 11.55
N VAL A 150 20.31 6.87 12.49
CA VAL A 150 20.62 6.99 13.92
C VAL A 150 21.87 6.21 14.30
N GLU A 151 22.05 4.99 13.75
CA GLU A 151 23.24 4.17 13.96
C GLU A 151 24.50 4.86 13.40
N GLU A 152 24.44 5.34 12.16
CA GLU A 152 25.53 6.05 11.50
C GLU A 152 25.89 7.36 12.22
N SER A 153 24.88 8.12 12.65
CA SER A 153 25.08 9.36 13.40
C SER A 153 25.80 9.11 14.72
N ALA A 154 25.36 8.14 15.51
CA ALA A 154 25.99 7.80 16.79
C ALA A 154 27.44 7.29 16.60
N ALA A 155 27.65 6.37 15.66
CA ALA A 155 28.98 5.84 15.34
C ALA A 155 29.93 6.94 14.84
N GLY A 156 29.46 7.81 13.95
CA GLY A 156 30.23 8.93 13.40
C GLY A 156 30.61 9.95 14.46
N VAL A 157 29.72 10.24 15.42
CA VAL A 157 30.05 11.13 16.55
C VAL A 157 31.04 10.46 17.49
N SER A 158 30.85 9.21 17.87
CA SER A 158 31.74 8.46 18.74
C SER A 158 33.16 8.38 18.19
N ALA A 159 33.31 8.15 16.89
CA ALA A 159 34.61 8.08 16.21
C ALA A 159 35.35 9.43 16.18
N ARG A 160 34.66 10.55 15.94
CA ARG A 160 35.23 11.89 15.82
C ARG A 160 35.44 12.58 17.16
N PHE A 161 34.58 12.35 18.14
CA PHE A 161 34.57 12.99 19.44
C PHE A 161 34.41 11.97 20.59
N PRO A 162 35.46 11.24 20.96
CA PRO A 162 35.40 10.21 22.02
C PRO A 162 35.01 10.73 23.41
N ARG A 163 35.08 12.07 23.62
CA ARG A 163 34.61 12.72 24.84
C ARG A 163 33.10 12.82 24.96
N ILE A 164 32.37 12.62 23.84
CA ILE A 164 30.89 12.59 23.81
C ILE A 164 30.46 11.12 23.93
N THR A 165 29.71 10.78 24.96
CA THR A 165 29.08 9.46 25.05
C THR A 165 27.94 9.41 24.02
N ALA A 166 28.20 8.80 22.85
CA ALA A 166 27.22 8.70 21.78
C ALA A 166 26.53 7.32 21.79
N GLN A 167 25.19 7.31 21.67
CA GLN A 167 24.40 6.10 21.63
C GLN A 167 23.20 6.31 20.70
N PHE A 168 22.61 5.24 20.22
CA PHE A 168 21.39 5.28 19.41
C PHE A 168 20.26 4.46 20.02
N TYR A 169 19.02 4.78 19.60
CA TYR A 169 17.82 4.05 19.98
C TYR A 169 16.77 4.06 18.86
N HIS A 170 16.28 2.90 18.52
CA HIS A 170 15.18 2.70 17.58
C HIS A 170 14.34 1.48 17.98
N GLY A 171 13.24 1.24 17.28
CA GLY A 171 12.28 0.17 17.63
C GLY A 171 12.83 -1.26 17.61
N GLY A 172 14.02 -1.50 17.04
CA GLY A 172 14.73 -2.80 17.05
C GLY A 172 15.69 -3.00 18.24
N GLU A 173 15.87 -1.97 19.08
CA GLU A 173 16.76 -2.03 20.23
C GLU A 173 15.97 -2.22 21.54
N PRO A 174 16.44 -3.07 22.45
CA PRO A 174 15.84 -3.20 23.77
C PRO A 174 16.07 -1.94 24.60
N ILE A 175 15.09 -1.60 25.46
CA ILE A 175 15.13 -0.40 26.30
C ILE A 175 16.35 -0.36 27.24
N ARG A 176 16.92 -1.53 27.56
CA ARG A 176 18.10 -1.63 28.43
C ARG A 176 19.32 -0.90 27.86
N VAL A 177 19.44 -0.79 26.54
CA VAL A 177 20.54 -0.06 25.86
C VAL A 177 20.60 1.41 26.26
N ILE A 178 19.46 2.04 26.49
CA ILE A 178 19.36 3.46 26.88
C ILE A 178 19.00 3.67 28.34
N ARG A 179 18.87 2.60 29.12
CA ARG A 179 18.54 2.69 30.55
C ARG A 179 19.46 3.66 31.31
N PRO A 180 20.81 3.69 31.09
CA PRO A 180 21.70 4.63 31.76
C PRO A 180 21.36 6.11 31.53
N PHE A 181 20.83 6.43 30.33
CA PHE A 181 20.36 7.79 30.02
C PHE A 181 19.02 8.12 30.72
N LEU A 182 18.14 7.12 30.87
CA LEU A 182 16.88 7.29 31.58
C LEU A 182 17.06 7.45 33.08
N GLU A 183 18.01 6.73 33.64
CA GLU A 183 18.38 6.78 35.07
C GLU A 183 19.26 8.00 35.42
N GLY A 184 19.92 8.59 34.38
CA GLY A 184 20.82 9.75 34.57
C GLY A 184 22.20 9.40 35.06
N THR A 185 22.63 8.16 34.87
CA THR A 185 24.00 7.70 35.21
C THR A 185 25.03 8.13 34.14
N VAL A 186 24.59 8.41 32.90
CA VAL A 186 25.43 8.96 31.84
C VAL A 186 25.71 10.44 32.11
N LYS A 187 26.98 10.80 32.23
CA LYS A 187 27.42 12.20 32.40
C LYS A 187 27.50 12.93 31.08
N LYS A 188 27.25 14.23 31.11
CA LYS A 188 27.46 15.10 29.95
C LYS A 188 28.97 15.30 29.67
N PRO A 189 29.36 15.53 28.43
CA PRO A 189 28.53 15.65 27.24
C PRO A 189 28.11 14.28 26.69
N TYR A 190 26.84 14.19 26.22
CA TYR A 190 26.36 13.00 25.54
C TYR A 190 25.50 13.34 24.30
N LEU A 191 25.39 12.39 23.38
CA LEU A 191 24.46 12.45 22.24
C LEU A 191 23.68 11.13 22.14
N LEU A 192 22.35 11.24 22.12
CA LEU A 192 21.43 10.13 21.92
C LEU A 192 20.67 10.32 20.61
N ALA A 193 21.01 9.55 19.57
CA ALA A 193 20.32 9.53 18.30
C ALA A 193 19.10 8.59 18.37
N MET A 194 17.93 9.06 17.96
CA MET A 194 16.66 8.33 18.12
C MET A 194 15.80 8.44 16.88
N THR A 195 15.05 7.37 16.59
CA THR A 195 13.90 7.46 15.68
C THR A 195 12.65 7.93 16.44
N ALA A 196 11.50 7.95 15.77
CA ALA A 196 10.20 8.24 16.40
C ALA A 196 9.90 7.31 17.61
N ALA A 197 10.55 6.15 17.72
CA ALA A 197 10.47 5.30 18.93
C ALA A 197 10.93 6.02 20.21
N GLY A 198 11.81 7.04 20.10
CA GLY A 198 12.22 7.91 21.22
C GLY A 198 11.27 9.09 21.48
N GLN A 199 10.24 9.29 20.67
CA GLN A 199 9.36 10.43 20.74
C GLN A 199 8.38 10.36 21.93
N SER A 200 7.91 9.19 22.29
CA SER A 200 6.99 8.98 23.41
C SER A 200 7.63 8.19 24.54
N ALA A 201 7.13 8.39 25.78
CA ALA A 201 7.46 7.64 26.99
C ALA A 201 8.92 7.66 27.48
N LEU A 202 9.90 8.25 26.80
CA LEU A 202 11.29 8.30 27.22
C LEU A 202 11.61 9.61 27.93
N ASN A 203 11.92 9.56 29.23
CA ASN A 203 12.39 10.70 29.99
C ASN A 203 13.91 10.66 30.17
N VAL A 204 14.63 11.16 29.17
CA VAL A 204 16.11 11.19 29.15
C VAL A 204 16.61 12.27 30.13
N LYS A 205 17.33 11.85 31.17
CA LYS A 205 17.87 12.76 32.20
C LYS A 205 19.00 13.62 31.64
N GLY A 206 18.98 14.90 31.98
CA GLY A 206 20.04 15.84 31.56
C GLY A 206 19.94 16.30 30.09
N LEU A 207 18.92 15.93 29.36
CA LEU A 207 18.67 16.41 27.99
C LEU A 207 18.38 17.91 28.04
N ASP A 208 19.13 18.72 27.27
CA ASP A 208 18.98 20.17 27.19
C ASP A 208 19.02 20.71 25.75
N THR A 209 19.35 19.87 24.80
CA THR A 209 19.41 20.23 23.38
C THR A 209 18.72 19.15 22.55
N VAL A 210 17.85 19.55 21.64
CA VAL A 210 17.14 18.65 20.70
C VAL A 210 17.42 19.11 19.28
N VAL A 211 17.76 18.14 18.43
CA VAL A 211 17.92 18.30 16.97
C VAL A 211 16.87 17.43 16.31
N ILE A 212 16.07 17.99 15.41
CA ILE A 212 14.95 17.32 14.74
C ILE A 212 15.20 17.38 13.24
N ASP A 213 15.33 16.22 12.57
CA ASP A 213 15.19 16.14 11.12
C ASP A 213 13.68 16.20 10.79
N ASP A 214 13.27 17.20 10.02
CA ASP A 214 11.87 17.44 9.66
C ASP A 214 11.34 16.44 8.62
N THR A 215 11.76 15.20 8.70
CA THR A 215 11.28 14.15 7.80
C THR A 215 10.98 12.83 8.50
N ARG A 216 10.01 12.09 7.99
CA ARG A 216 9.71 10.71 8.39
C ARG A 216 9.23 9.88 7.21
N PHE A 217 9.19 8.58 7.39
CA PHE A 217 8.48 7.68 6.48
C PHE A 217 7.09 7.39 7.03
N ALA A 218 6.07 7.58 6.19
CA ALA A 218 4.67 7.31 6.51
C ALA A 218 4.04 6.44 5.43
N ASN A 219 3.08 5.60 5.82
CA ASN A 219 2.23 4.90 4.89
C ASN A 219 1.09 5.83 4.45
N LEU A 220 1.09 6.24 3.20
CA LEU A 220 0.00 6.98 2.58
C LEU A 220 -0.89 6.02 1.81
N VAL A 221 -2.21 6.21 1.91
CA VAL A 221 -3.17 5.40 1.16
C VAL A 221 -3.33 5.99 -0.24
N GLU A 222 -2.77 5.33 -1.25
CA GLU A 222 -2.90 5.70 -2.66
C GLU A 222 -3.63 4.58 -3.41
N ASN A 223 -4.76 4.89 -4.03
CA ASN A 223 -5.59 3.92 -4.75
C ASN A 223 -5.93 2.65 -3.94
N GLY A 224 -6.17 2.81 -2.63
CA GLY A 224 -6.46 1.71 -1.71
C GLY A 224 -5.25 0.86 -1.31
N ARG A 225 -4.03 1.34 -1.53
CA ARG A 225 -2.76 0.69 -1.18
C ARG A 225 -1.96 1.55 -0.22
N ASN A 226 -1.31 0.93 0.75
CA ASN A 226 -0.37 1.61 1.64
C ASN A 226 0.98 1.77 0.94
N VAL A 227 1.34 3.01 0.58
CA VAL A 227 2.62 3.37 -0.05
C VAL A 227 3.52 4.04 0.98
N LEU A 228 4.67 3.44 1.27
CA LEU A 228 5.66 4.02 2.17
C LEU A 228 6.35 5.21 1.49
N THR A 229 6.05 6.40 1.96
CA THR A 229 6.50 7.65 1.35
C THR A 229 7.27 8.49 2.37
N LYS A 230 8.34 9.15 1.92
CA LYS A 230 9.05 10.13 2.74
C LYS A 230 8.26 11.43 2.77
N VAL A 231 7.84 11.86 3.96
CA VAL A 231 7.04 13.07 4.19
C VAL A 231 7.69 13.95 5.26
N HIS A 232 7.27 15.21 5.32
CA HIS A 232 7.63 16.09 6.42
C HIS A 232 6.87 15.71 7.70
N LEU A 233 7.48 16.05 8.85
CA LEU A 233 6.83 15.90 10.15
C LEU A 233 5.61 16.82 10.25
N GLY A 234 4.57 16.31 10.89
CA GLY A 234 3.42 17.10 11.29
C GLY A 234 3.72 18.04 12.47
N ALA A 235 2.87 19.04 12.68
CA ALA A 235 3.02 19.95 13.81
C ALA A 235 3.03 19.21 15.16
N ASN A 236 2.20 18.20 15.33
CA ASN A 236 2.13 17.38 16.54
C ASN A 236 3.48 16.72 16.88
N GLU A 237 4.13 16.15 15.88
CA GLU A 237 5.42 15.46 16.04
C GLU A 237 6.53 16.43 16.40
N ILE A 238 6.62 17.56 15.68
CA ILE A 238 7.61 18.62 15.99
C ILE A 238 7.41 19.15 17.41
N LEU A 239 6.17 19.47 17.81
CA LEU A 239 5.85 19.96 19.14
C LEU A 239 6.20 18.94 20.22
N GLN A 240 5.97 17.66 20.00
CA GLN A 240 6.28 16.59 20.95
C GLN A 240 7.78 16.39 21.13
N MET A 241 8.55 16.37 20.03
CA MET A 241 10.02 16.27 20.06
C MET A 241 10.64 17.51 20.74
N ALA A 242 10.24 18.70 20.33
CA ALA A 242 10.70 19.96 20.92
C ALA A 242 10.33 20.08 22.40
N GLY A 243 9.14 19.62 22.78
CA GLY A 243 8.60 19.62 24.14
C GLY A 243 9.39 18.77 25.14
N ARG A 244 10.38 17.99 24.70
CA ARG A 244 11.35 17.34 25.58
C ARG A 244 12.21 18.35 26.34
N VAL A 245 12.44 19.52 25.74
CA VAL A 245 13.31 20.59 26.26
C VAL A 245 12.54 21.91 26.38
N HIS A 246 11.73 22.26 25.38
CA HIS A 246 10.99 23.51 25.31
C HIS A 246 9.93 23.59 26.43
N GLY A 247 10.03 24.64 27.27
CA GLY A 247 9.15 24.85 28.42
C GLY A 247 9.46 23.94 29.62
N ARG A 248 10.55 23.15 29.57
CA ARG A 248 10.91 22.20 30.63
C ARG A 248 12.32 22.42 31.18
N VAL A 249 13.25 22.84 30.33
CA VAL A 249 14.67 22.95 30.67
C VAL A 249 15.13 24.38 30.47
N ALA A 250 15.65 25.02 31.53
CA ALA A 250 16.23 26.36 31.45
C ALA A 250 17.47 26.37 30.55
N GLY A 251 17.56 27.32 29.62
CA GLY A 251 18.64 27.41 28.63
C GLY A 251 18.61 26.29 27.57
N GLY A 252 17.43 25.67 27.39
CA GLY A 252 17.21 24.64 26.39
C GLY A 252 17.38 25.15 24.96
N ARG A 253 17.76 24.26 24.06
CA ARG A 253 17.90 24.56 22.61
C ARG A 253 17.17 23.54 21.77
N VAL A 254 16.50 24.02 20.72
CA VAL A 254 15.84 23.18 19.71
C VAL A 254 16.30 23.60 18.33
N PHE A 255 16.83 22.66 17.57
CA PHE A 255 17.19 22.85 16.16
C PHE A 255 16.31 21.99 15.29
N ILE A 256 15.59 22.62 14.35
CA ILE A 256 14.73 21.94 13.38
C ILE A 256 15.43 22.03 12.03
N LEU A 257 15.83 20.89 11.49
CA LEU A 257 16.51 20.79 10.20
C LEU A 257 15.47 20.53 9.12
N SER A 258 15.22 21.53 8.30
CA SER A 258 14.13 21.49 7.30
C SER A 258 14.52 22.24 6.04
N ASP A 259 13.95 21.84 4.91
CA ASP A 259 14.00 22.53 3.62
C ASP A 259 12.79 23.49 3.41
N ARG A 260 11.83 23.48 4.35
CA ARG A 260 10.68 24.39 4.37
C ARG A 260 10.76 25.44 5.47
N ASP A 261 10.04 26.53 5.29
CA ASP A 261 9.93 27.56 6.33
C ASP A 261 8.94 27.13 7.42
N ILE A 262 9.45 26.93 8.64
CA ILE A 262 8.65 26.56 9.80
C ILE A 262 8.64 27.71 10.79
N GLN A 263 7.48 28.29 11.03
CA GLN A 263 7.28 29.26 12.12
C GLN A 263 6.89 28.50 13.41
N PHE A 264 7.86 28.10 14.20
CA PHE A 264 7.64 27.25 15.38
C PHE A 264 6.62 27.85 16.36
N SER A 265 6.63 29.15 16.59
CA SER A 265 5.66 29.85 17.46
C SER A 265 4.22 29.80 16.95
N ALA A 266 4.05 29.57 15.65
CA ALA A 266 2.73 29.44 15.02
C ALA A 266 2.22 27.98 14.98
N LEU A 267 3.07 26.99 15.26
CA LEU A 267 2.63 25.59 15.29
C LEU A 267 1.54 25.40 16.34
N ARG A 268 0.52 24.67 15.96
CA ARG A 268 -0.59 24.27 16.83
C ARG A 268 -0.84 22.78 16.67
N PRO A 269 -1.33 22.11 17.71
CA PRO A 269 -1.82 20.74 17.60
C PRO A 269 -2.82 20.62 16.45
N THR A 270 -2.69 19.57 15.65
CA THR A 270 -3.57 19.24 14.53
C THR A 270 -4.44 18.03 14.85
N GLU A 271 -5.43 17.78 14.02
CA GLU A 271 -6.18 16.54 14.07
C GLU A 271 -5.27 15.33 13.88
N PRO A 272 -5.64 14.16 14.43
CA PRO A 272 -4.85 12.94 14.28
C PRO A 272 -4.88 12.41 12.85
N GLU A 273 -3.79 11.74 12.45
CA GLU A 273 -3.75 11.00 11.19
C GLU A 273 -4.28 9.59 11.43
N PHE A 274 -5.35 9.20 10.75
CA PHE A 274 -5.99 7.91 10.96
C PHE A 274 -5.45 6.84 10.00
N GLN A 275 -5.39 5.58 10.50
CA GLN A 275 -4.81 4.42 9.80
C GLN A 275 -5.85 3.44 9.27
N LEU A 276 -7.06 3.44 9.83
CA LEU A 276 -8.09 2.42 9.58
C LEU A 276 -8.57 2.40 8.12
N ALA A 277 -8.59 3.55 7.47
CA ALA A 277 -8.97 3.67 6.06
C ALA A 277 -8.12 2.78 5.12
N GLY A 278 -6.88 2.46 5.53
CA GLY A 278 -5.97 1.55 4.80
C GLY A 278 -6.09 0.07 5.19
N ASP A 279 -6.95 -0.31 6.16
CA ASP A 279 -7.07 -1.69 6.67
C ASP A 279 -8.51 -2.22 6.61
N SER A 280 -9.10 -2.17 5.41
CA SER A 280 -10.47 -2.66 5.18
C SER A 280 -10.68 -4.14 5.52
N GLN A 281 -9.64 -4.98 5.41
CA GLN A 281 -9.74 -6.40 5.76
C GLN A 281 -9.96 -6.61 7.26
N ARG A 282 -9.29 -5.84 8.10
CA ARG A 282 -9.46 -5.91 9.57
C ARG A 282 -10.86 -5.50 9.97
N VAL A 283 -11.39 -4.44 9.37
CA VAL A 283 -12.77 -4.00 9.60
C VAL A 283 -13.75 -5.11 9.18
N ALA A 284 -13.57 -5.66 7.98
CA ALA A 284 -14.46 -6.71 7.47
C ALA A 284 -14.46 -7.97 8.36
N LEU A 285 -13.28 -8.45 8.80
CA LEU A 285 -13.16 -9.58 9.72
C LEU A 285 -13.82 -9.31 11.07
N THR A 286 -13.59 -8.11 11.63
CA THR A 286 -14.19 -7.74 12.92
C THR A 286 -15.71 -7.63 12.82
N CYS A 287 -16.22 -7.01 11.77
CA CYS A 287 -17.66 -6.93 11.50
C CYS A 287 -18.29 -8.33 11.34
N ALA A 288 -17.63 -9.21 10.58
CA ALA A 288 -18.09 -10.58 10.39
C ALA A 288 -18.07 -11.40 11.70
N ALA A 289 -17.07 -11.18 12.57
CA ALA A 289 -16.99 -11.82 13.87
C ALA A 289 -18.10 -11.37 14.83
N LEU A 290 -18.48 -10.09 14.75
CA LEU A 290 -19.57 -9.50 15.54
C LEU A 290 -20.96 -9.74 14.94
N GLY A 291 -21.04 -10.16 13.68
CA GLY A 291 -22.30 -10.26 12.92
C GLY A 291 -22.95 -8.90 12.67
N VAL A 292 -22.12 -7.85 12.48
CA VAL A 292 -22.56 -6.46 12.23
C VAL A 292 -22.08 -5.98 10.86
N ARG A 293 -22.74 -4.96 10.34
CA ARG A 293 -22.32 -4.30 9.11
C ARG A 293 -21.36 -3.15 9.42
N ALA A 294 -20.45 -2.84 8.50
CA ALA A 294 -19.50 -1.74 8.70
C ALA A 294 -20.19 -0.36 8.80
N ASP A 295 -21.34 -0.18 8.14
CA ASP A 295 -22.13 1.05 8.20
C ASP A 295 -22.88 1.23 9.55
N GLU A 296 -22.90 0.20 10.40
CA GLU A 296 -23.38 0.29 11.79
C GLU A 296 -22.31 0.82 12.77
N LEU A 297 -21.06 0.94 12.30
CA LEU A 297 -19.94 1.47 13.08
C LEU A 297 -19.73 2.94 12.75
N ASP A 298 -19.80 3.79 13.78
CA ASP A 298 -19.39 5.19 13.65
C ASP A 298 -17.86 5.28 13.74
N LEU A 299 -17.21 5.07 12.59
CA LEU A 299 -15.75 5.09 12.47
C LEU A 299 -15.20 6.52 12.52
N PRO A 300 -14.00 6.76 13.07
CA PRO A 300 -13.40 8.11 13.11
C PRO A 300 -13.21 8.71 11.72
N VAL A 301 -12.96 7.87 10.70
CA VAL A 301 -12.84 8.26 9.29
C VAL A 301 -13.67 7.30 8.45
N PRO A 302 -14.42 7.78 7.46
CA PRO A 302 -15.18 6.92 6.55
C PRO A 302 -14.29 5.93 5.83
N LEU A 303 -14.78 4.69 5.66
CA LEU A 303 -14.11 3.68 4.84
C LEU A 303 -14.22 4.03 3.36
N ASP A 304 -13.17 3.69 2.61
CA ASP A 304 -13.28 3.58 1.16
C ASP A 304 -14.15 2.36 0.80
N VAL A 305 -15.36 2.63 0.31
CA VAL A 305 -16.38 1.61 0.00
C VAL A 305 -15.85 0.59 -1.01
N ALA A 306 -15.05 1.02 -1.99
CA ALA A 306 -14.48 0.13 -3.00
C ALA A 306 -13.44 -0.83 -2.40
N SER A 307 -12.56 -0.34 -1.54
CA SER A 307 -11.58 -1.17 -0.82
C SER A 307 -12.24 -2.13 0.15
N TYR A 308 -13.28 -1.68 0.87
CA TYR A 308 -14.03 -2.54 1.78
C TYR A 308 -14.75 -3.68 1.04
N ARG A 309 -15.38 -3.39 -0.11
CA ARG A 309 -16.04 -4.40 -0.94
C ARG A 309 -15.03 -5.44 -1.44
N ARG A 310 -13.87 -5.00 -1.95
CA ARG A 310 -12.79 -5.92 -2.37
C ARG A 310 -12.29 -6.78 -1.22
N ALA A 311 -12.21 -6.22 -0.02
CA ALA A 311 -11.81 -6.97 1.17
C ALA A 311 -12.83 -8.06 1.53
N LEU A 312 -14.12 -7.79 1.47
CA LEU A 312 -15.20 -8.77 1.67
C LEU A 312 -15.15 -9.86 0.60
N GLU A 313 -15.10 -9.50 -0.68
CA GLU A 313 -15.00 -10.45 -1.80
C GLU A 313 -13.81 -11.40 -1.65
N LEU A 314 -12.66 -10.87 -1.18
CA LEU A 314 -11.50 -11.70 -0.87
C LEU A 314 -11.77 -12.69 0.26
N LEU A 315 -12.37 -12.23 1.37
CA LEU A 315 -12.66 -13.09 2.52
C LEU A 315 -13.72 -14.16 2.19
N GLU A 316 -14.70 -13.82 1.37
CA GLU A 316 -15.72 -14.77 0.86
C GLU A 316 -15.09 -15.79 -0.09
N THR A 317 -14.29 -15.36 -1.05
CA THR A 317 -13.57 -16.24 -1.98
C THR A 317 -12.66 -17.23 -1.23
N ARG A 318 -12.11 -16.81 -0.11
CA ARG A 318 -11.29 -17.67 0.76
C ARG A 318 -12.11 -18.54 1.72
N GLY A 319 -13.42 -18.43 1.72
CA GLY A 319 -14.32 -19.18 2.60
C GLY A 319 -14.20 -18.81 4.09
N ILE A 320 -13.62 -17.63 4.39
CA ILE A 320 -13.49 -17.10 5.75
C ILE A 320 -14.80 -16.47 6.20
N VAL A 321 -15.46 -15.76 5.30
CA VAL A 321 -16.75 -15.10 5.51
C VAL A 321 -17.78 -15.71 4.54
N ASP A 322 -19.03 -15.82 4.99
CA ASP A 322 -20.19 -16.19 4.21
C ASP A 322 -21.39 -15.38 4.66
N ASP A 323 -22.04 -14.69 3.75
CA ASP A 323 -23.16 -13.76 4.03
C ASP A 323 -22.87 -12.81 5.22
N GLY A 324 -21.70 -12.18 5.20
CA GLY A 324 -21.27 -11.22 6.23
C GLY A 324 -20.93 -11.82 7.61
N LYS A 325 -20.84 -13.14 7.75
CA LYS A 325 -20.54 -13.83 9.01
C LYS A 325 -19.33 -14.76 8.87
N LEU A 326 -18.60 -14.96 9.96
CA LEU A 326 -17.51 -15.93 9.99
C LEU A 326 -18.03 -17.34 9.79
N THR A 327 -17.45 -18.08 8.83
CA THR A 327 -17.62 -19.53 8.68
C THR A 327 -16.99 -20.28 9.84
N ARG A 328 -17.12 -21.62 9.90
CA ARG A 328 -16.36 -22.44 10.85
C ARG A 328 -14.85 -22.27 10.65
N TYR A 329 -14.40 -22.24 9.40
CA TYR A 329 -13.00 -21.98 9.03
C TYR A 329 -12.57 -20.57 9.44
N GLY A 330 -13.39 -19.55 9.13
CA GLY A 330 -13.13 -18.18 9.52
C GLY A 330 -12.97 -17.96 11.03
N ARG A 331 -13.76 -18.67 11.86
CA ARG A 331 -13.60 -18.65 13.31
C ARG A 331 -12.28 -19.26 13.77
N SER A 332 -11.82 -20.34 13.11
CA SER A 332 -10.51 -20.92 13.41
C SER A 332 -9.36 -19.98 13.05
N VAL A 333 -9.47 -19.27 11.92
CA VAL A 333 -8.50 -18.27 11.48
C VAL A 333 -8.47 -17.08 12.44
N GLU A 334 -9.62 -16.51 12.79
CA GLU A 334 -9.72 -15.33 13.69
C GLU A 334 -9.25 -15.63 15.11
N ALA A 335 -9.35 -16.87 15.57
CA ALA A 335 -8.87 -17.29 16.89
C ALA A 335 -7.33 -17.25 17.02
N MET A 336 -6.58 -17.29 15.92
CA MET A 336 -5.12 -17.28 15.96
C MET A 336 -4.57 -15.90 16.36
N PRO A 337 -3.53 -15.83 17.21
CA PRO A 337 -2.92 -14.57 17.65
C PRO A 337 -1.92 -13.99 16.62
N VAL A 338 -2.21 -14.11 15.34
CA VAL A 338 -1.38 -13.70 14.21
C VAL A 338 -2.25 -13.09 13.11
N ASP A 339 -1.63 -12.48 12.12
CA ASP A 339 -2.33 -11.95 10.96
C ASP A 339 -2.91 -13.05 10.08
N ARG A 340 -3.98 -12.73 9.36
CA ARG A 340 -4.76 -13.67 8.54
C ARG A 340 -3.91 -14.66 7.72
N PRO A 341 -2.89 -14.22 6.95
CA PRO A 341 -2.15 -15.17 6.11
C PRO A 341 -1.48 -16.28 6.91
N TRP A 342 -0.86 -15.95 8.04
CA TRP A 342 -0.25 -16.94 8.92
C TRP A 342 -1.29 -17.79 9.65
N ALA A 343 -2.42 -17.20 10.03
CA ALA A 343 -3.52 -17.93 10.65
C ALA A 343 -4.08 -19.00 9.71
N GLU A 344 -4.24 -18.69 8.42
CA GLU A 344 -4.66 -19.64 7.40
C GLU A 344 -3.67 -20.80 7.24
N LEU A 345 -2.36 -20.52 7.24
CA LEU A 345 -1.34 -21.58 7.20
C LEU A 345 -1.38 -22.46 8.44
N LEU A 346 -1.50 -21.90 9.64
CA LEU A 346 -1.59 -22.64 10.91
C LEU A 346 -2.81 -23.57 10.95
N VAL A 347 -3.93 -23.13 10.39
CA VAL A 347 -5.16 -23.92 10.33
C VAL A 347 -5.06 -25.04 9.28
N HIS A 348 -4.30 -24.86 8.21
CA HIS A 348 -4.18 -25.82 7.11
C HIS A 348 -2.97 -26.75 7.20
N CYS A 349 -1.97 -26.45 8.02
CA CYS A 349 -0.77 -27.29 8.10
C CYS A 349 -1.02 -28.59 8.87
N ASP A 350 -0.26 -29.63 8.53
CA ASP A 350 -0.23 -30.86 9.29
C ASP A 350 0.59 -30.73 10.59
N ASN A 351 0.44 -31.72 11.48
CA ASN A 351 1.12 -31.71 12.79
C ASN A 351 2.65 -31.73 12.67
N ALA A 352 3.21 -32.26 11.59
CA ALA A 352 4.66 -32.31 11.40
C ALA A 352 5.23 -30.94 11.01
N LEU A 353 4.49 -30.15 10.24
CA LEU A 353 4.90 -28.83 9.79
C LEU A 353 4.47 -27.72 10.77
N LEU A 354 3.43 -27.97 11.58
CA LEU A 354 2.85 -26.98 12.49
C LEU A 354 3.88 -26.28 13.41
N PRO A 355 4.86 -26.98 14.04
CA PRO A 355 5.89 -26.32 14.84
C PRO A 355 6.72 -25.29 14.06
N TYR A 356 7.08 -25.61 12.82
CA TYR A 356 7.85 -24.69 11.96
C TYR A 356 7.03 -23.46 11.55
N VAL A 357 5.77 -23.68 11.14
CA VAL A 357 4.88 -22.59 10.74
C VAL A 357 4.58 -21.67 11.93
N ALA A 358 4.42 -22.22 13.13
CA ALA A 358 4.21 -21.44 14.35
C ALA A 358 5.41 -20.50 14.65
N VAL A 359 6.63 -21.00 14.50
CA VAL A 359 7.84 -20.21 14.67
C VAL A 359 7.94 -19.13 13.58
N MET A 360 7.77 -19.50 12.30
CA MET A 360 7.81 -18.54 11.19
C MET A 360 6.77 -17.43 11.35
N ALA A 361 5.55 -17.77 11.78
CA ALA A 361 4.52 -16.78 12.08
C ALA A 361 4.93 -15.81 13.19
N GLY A 362 5.66 -16.30 14.22
CA GLY A 362 6.18 -15.48 15.30
C GLY A 362 7.33 -14.55 14.88
N ILE A 363 8.09 -14.95 13.88
CA ILE A 363 9.32 -14.23 13.43
C ILE A 363 9.18 -13.60 12.06
N GLU A 364 7.98 -13.39 11.56
CA GLU A 364 7.69 -12.90 10.19
C GLU A 364 8.60 -11.75 9.75
N SER A 365 8.91 -10.81 10.65
CA SER A 365 9.72 -9.64 10.33
C SER A 365 11.21 -9.82 10.61
N LEU A 366 11.67 -10.96 11.15
CA LEU A 366 13.03 -11.06 11.68
C LEU A 366 14.11 -10.70 10.64
N HIS A 367 14.06 -11.28 9.45
CA HIS A 367 15.04 -10.98 8.40
C HIS A 367 14.97 -9.52 7.91
N ARG A 368 13.81 -8.88 7.97
CA ARG A 368 13.61 -7.46 7.63
C ARG A 368 14.21 -6.52 8.65
N MET A 369 14.43 -7.01 9.87
CA MET A 369 15.06 -6.28 10.96
C MET A 369 16.56 -6.55 11.03
N THR A 370 17.12 -7.33 10.10
CA THR A 370 18.55 -7.48 9.93
C THR A 370 19.16 -6.23 9.27
N ARG A 371 20.43 -6.00 9.54
CA ARG A 371 21.22 -4.95 8.88
C ARG A 371 21.59 -5.38 7.45
N GLU A 372 22.07 -4.46 6.63
CA GLU A 372 22.50 -4.77 5.25
C GLU A 372 23.71 -5.70 5.21
N ASP A 373 24.63 -5.55 6.15
CA ASP A 373 25.88 -6.30 6.31
C ASP A 373 25.71 -7.62 7.10
N ARG A 374 24.50 -8.17 7.11
CA ARG A 374 24.17 -9.40 7.83
C ARG A 374 24.94 -10.62 7.36
N ASP A 375 25.34 -11.47 8.29
CA ASP A 375 25.95 -12.79 8.04
C ASP A 375 24.89 -13.91 8.13
N LEU A 376 24.46 -14.41 6.98
CA LEU A 376 23.56 -15.57 6.86
C LEU A 376 24.30 -16.88 6.59
N GLY A 377 25.64 -16.92 6.76
CA GLY A 377 26.43 -18.11 6.52
C GLY A 377 25.93 -19.33 7.31
N GLY A 378 25.60 -20.43 6.59
CA GLY A 378 25.07 -21.67 7.17
C GLY A 378 23.59 -21.63 7.61
N LEU A 379 22.89 -20.48 7.41
CA LEU A 379 21.49 -20.29 7.79
C LEU A 379 20.57 -20.10 6.58
N LEU A 380 21.15 -19.75 5.45
CA LEU A 380 20.44 -19.45 4.22
C LEU A 380 19.68 -20.67 3.68
N VAL A 381 18.37 -20.52 3.48
CA VAL A 381 17.54 -21.41 2.67
C VAL A 381 17.26 -20.68 1.34
N ARG A 382 17.94 -21.12 0.28
CA ARG A 382 17.80 -20.49 -1.03
C ARG A 382 16.35 -20.58 -1.50
N GLY A 383 15.80 -19.45 -1.92
CA GLY A 383 14.43 -19.39 -2.41
C GLY A 383 13.39 -19.11 -1.32
N SER A 384 13.78 -18.96 -0.03
CA SER A 384 12.79 -18.71 1.02
C SER A 384 13.30 -17.78 2.11
N ASP A 385 12.73 -16.58 2.17
CA ASP A 385 12.95 -15.63 3.25
C ASP A 385 12.38 -16.17 4.59
N ASN A 386 11.20 -16.82 4.54
CA ASN A 386 10.56 -17.35 5.73
C ASN A 386 11.37 -18.47 6.40
N LEU A 387 11.85 -19.43 5.62
CA LEU A 387 12.66 -20.54 6.15
C LEU A 387 14.06 -20.07 6.57
N THR A 388 14.62 -19.07 5.89
CA THR A 388 15.86 -18.42 6.30
C THR A 388 15.69 -17.71 7.64
N ALA A 389 14.60 -16.97 7.84
CA ALA A 389 14.28 -16.34 9.11
C ALA A 389 14.09 -17.37 10.25
N TYR A 390 13.44 -18.50 9.95
CA TYR A 390 13.37 -19.61 10.89
C TYR A 390 14.76 -20.10 11.33
N ASN A 391 15.67 -20.36 10.38
CA ASN A 391 17.03 -20.81 10.67
C ASN A 391 17.84 -19.78 11.48
N VAL A 392 17.65 -18.49 11.22
CA VAL A 392 18.27 -17.40 12.01
C VAL A 392 17.79 -17.46 13.46
N TYR A 393 16.48 -17.61 13.69
CA TYR A 393 15.94 -17.78 15.05
C TYR A 393 16.44 -19.04 15.74
N ALA A 394 16.45 -20.17 15.04
CA ALA A 394 16.94 -21.45 15.55
C ALA A 394 18.43 -21.39 15.95
N ASP A 395 19.25 -20.69 15.17
CA ASP A 395 20.67 -20.46 15.47
C ASP A 395 20.84 -19.57 16.71
N ALA A 396 20.05 -18.49 16.82
CA ALA A 396 20.03 -17.62 18.01
C ALA A 396 19.66 -18.41 19.27
N TYR A 397 18.60 -19.21 19.20
CA TYR A 397 18.15 -20.03 20.33
C TYR A 397 19.18 -21.10 20.70
N THR A 398 19.78 -21.78 19.74
CA THR A 398 20.81 -22.78 19.98
C THR A 398 22.08 -22.17 20.61
N ALA A 399 22.44 -20.95 20.22
CA ALA A 399 23.64 -20.28 20.70
C ALA A 399 23.46 -19.63 22.08
N CYS A 400 22.32 -19.03 22.36
CA CYS A 400 22.11 -18.13 23.50
C CYS A 400 20.78 -18.39 24.23
N GLY A 401 19.95 -19.35 23.76
CA GLY A 401 18.60 -19.53 24.25
C GLY A 401 18.46 -20.59 25.34
N TYR A 402 17.46 -20.43 26.18
CA TYR A 402 17.00 -21.41 27.15
C TYR A 402 15.49 -21.33 27.36
N ALA A 403 14.88 -22.44 27.77
CA ALA A 403 13.47 -22.44 28.15
C ALA A 403 13.31 -21.90 29.58
N GLY A 404 12.35 -21.03 29.78
CA GLY A 404 12.05 -20.43 31.09
C GLY A 404 10.62 -19.96 31.17
N GLU A 405 10.29 -19.31 32.26
CA GLU A 405 8.95 -18.76 32.49
C GLU A 405 9.00 -17.29 32.85
N VAL A 406 8.06 -16.52 32.29
CA VAL A 406 7.85 -15.13 32.65
C VAL A 406 6.38 -14.94 33.02
N TYR A 407 6.10 -14.46 34.21
CA TYR A 407 4.75 -14.34 34.76
C TYR A 407 3.95 -15.67 34.77
N GLY A 408 4.66 -16.80 34.93
CA GLY A 408 4.07 -18.13 34.92
C GLY A 408 3.75 -18.70 33.54
N LEU A 409 4.21 -18.05 32.48
CA LEU A 409 4.04 -18.52 31.09
C LEU A 409 5.37 -19.01 30.51
N PRO A 410 5.42 -20.23 29.97
CA PRO A 410 6.60 -20.77 29.32
C PRO A 410 7.04 -19.92 28.12
N ARG A 411 8.37 -19.70 28.00
CA ARG A 411 8.98 -18.92 26.91
C ARG A 411 10.38 -19.38 26.58
N HIS A 412 10.79 -19.02 25.35
CA HIS A 412 12.19 -18.90 25.02
C HIS A 412 12.75 -17.59 25.58
N LEU A 413 13.86 -17.68 26.27
CA LEU A 413 14.62 -16.59 26.82
C LEU A 413 16.05 -16.64 26.29
N PHE A 414 16.75 -15.53 26.34
CA PHE A 414 18.12 -15.41 25.84
C PHE A 414 19.00 -14.84 26.97
N ASP A 415 20.23 -15.35 27.07
CA ASP A 415 21.22 -14.83 27.98
C ASP A 415 21.96 -13.60 27.37
N ASP A 416 22.87 -13.02 28.14
CA ASP A 416 23.60 -11.81 27.73
C ASP A 416 24.49 -12.00 26.47
N SER A 417 24.80 -13.25 26.08
CA SER A 417 25.58 -13.55 24.87
C SER A 417 24.81 -13.24 23.58
N ILE A 418 23.47 -13.07 23.66
CA ILE A 418 22.63 -12.70 22.53
C ILE A 418 23.08 -11.38 21.87
N GLU A 419 23.61 -10.43 22.63
CA GLU A 419 24.03 -9.14 22.07
C GLU A 419 25.25 -9.33 21.15
N ALA A 420 26.25 -10.12 21.58
CA ALA A 420 27.43 -10.44 20.77
C ALA A 420 27.07 -11.29 19.54
N TRP A 421 26.13 -12.25 19.70
CA TRP A 421 25.63 -13.06 18.59
C TRP A 421 24.89 -12.19 17.56
N ALA A 422 24.02 -11.32 18.03
CA ALA A 422 23.21 -10.44 17.18
C ALA A 422 24.07 -9.45 16.40
N GLU A 423 25.10 -8.86 17.04
CA GLU A 423 26.05 -7.97 16.38
C GLU A 423 26.82 -8.70 15.28
N LYS A 424 27.36 -9.90 15.58
CA LYS A 424 28.06 -10.74 14.61
C LYS A 424 27.20 -11.11 13.40
N ARG A 425 25.91 -11.39 13.61
CA ARG A 425 24.96 -11.80 12.57
C ARG A 425 24.28 -10.63 11.85
N GLY A 426 24.45 -9.40 12.32
CA GLY A 426 23.69 -8.24 11.82
C GLY A 426 22.22 -8.34 12.12
N VAL A 427 21.82 -8.90 13.25
CA VAL A 427 20.42 -9.08 13.70
C VAL A 427 20.13 -8.16 14.88
N LEU A 428 18.90 -7.67 14.98
CA LEU A 428 18.47 -6.81 16.08
C LEU A 428 17.97 -7.66 17.25
N VAL A 429 18.55 -7.50 18.42
CA VAL A 429 18.25 -8.29 19.63
C VAL A 429 16.76 -8.27 19.96
N LYS A 430 16.16 -7.08 19.97
CA LYS A 430 14.72 -6.94 20.27
C LYS A 430 13.85 -7.73 19.31
N SER A 431 14.24 -7.88 18.05
CA SER A 431 13.48 -8.68 17.07
C SER A 431 13.43 -10.15 17.46
N VAL A 432 14.53 -10.69 17.98
CA VAL A 432 14.60 -12.08 18.48
C VAL A 432 13.72 -12.25 19.72
N GLU A 433 13.79 -11.30 20.66
CA GLU A 433 12.98 -11.32 21.89
C GLU A 433 11.48 -11.20 21.59
N ASP A 434 11.11 -10.29 20.67
CA ASP A 434 9.71 -10.13 20.24
C ASP A 434 9.20 -11.37 19.50
N ALA A 435 10.05 -12.02 18.69
CA ALA A 435 9.72 -13.28 18.01
C ALA A 435 9.47 -14.41 19.02
N ALA A 436 10.31 -14.54 20.04
CA ALA A 436 10.13 -15.53 21.11
C ALA A 436 8.81 -15.33 21.86
N LEU A 437 8.46 -14.06 22.11
CA LEU A 437 7.19 -13.70 22.76
C LEU A 437 5.98 -14.05 21.89
N ALA A 438 6.02 -13.72 20.61
CA ALA A 438 4.95 -14.03 19.66
C ALA A 438 4.80 -15.54 19.47
N MET A 439 5.90 -16.26 19.29
CA MET A 439 5.94 -17.70 19.12
C MET A 439 5.31 -18.42 20.35
N ALA A 440 5.66 -18.02 21.55
CA ALA A 440 5.08 -18.62 22.76
C ALA A 440 3.55 -18.48 22.81
N SER A 441 3.03 -17.32 22.37
CA SER A 441 1.58 -17.10 22.25
C SER A 441 0.92 -18.01 21.22
N ILE A 442 1.58 -18.20 20.06
CA ILE A 442 1.08 -19.05 18.98
C ILE A 442 1.06 -20.51 19.42
N TYR A 443 2.15 -21.00 20.03
CA TYR A 443 2.23 -22.39 20.52
C TYR A 443 1.12 -22.71 21.51
N ARG A 444 0.81 -21.78 22.42
CA ARG A 444 -0.34 -21.93 23.33
C ARG A 444 -1.67 -21.99 22.57
N ALA A 445 -1.85 -21.12 21.57
CA ALA A 445 -3.10 -21.09 20.80
C ALA A 445 -3.35 -22.35 19.99
N VAL A 446 -2.28 -23.00 19.49
CA VAL A 446 -2.37 -24.26 18.74
C VAL A 446 -2.23 -25.49 19.64
N GLY A 447 -2.12 -25.35 20.95
CA GLY A 447 -2.03 -26.44 21.91
C GLY A 447 -0.71 -27.21 21.90
N LEU A 448 0.38 -26.60 21.43
CA LEU A 448 1.71 -27.17 21.42
C LEU A 448 2.55 -26.70 22.63
N GLN A 449 3.44 -27.60 23.09
CA GLN A 449 4.49 -27.21 24.04
C GLN A 449 5.65 -26.53 23.31
N LEU A 450 6.27 -25.55 23.95
CA LEU A 450 7.46 -24.89 23.41
C LEU A 450 8.60 -25.91 23.26
N PRO A 451 9.26 -25.97 22.10
CA PRO A 451 10.35 -26.90 21.88
C PRO A 451 11.58 -26.46 22.68
N SER A 452 12.27 -27.44 23.30
CA SER A 452 13.56 -27.22 23.98
C SER A 452 14.74 -27.14 23.00
N GLU A 453 14.55 -27.66 21.80
CA GLU A 453 15.53 -27.66 20.73
C GLU A 453 14.93 -27.11 19.42
N MET A 454 15.71 -26.39 18.66
CA MET A 454 15.30 -25.76 17.39
C MET A 454 16.17 -26.31 16.24
N PRO A 455 15.80 -27.44 15.63
CA PRO A 455 16.56 -28.00 14.52
C PRO A 455 16.46 -27.07 13.30
N LYS A 456 17.56 -26.99 12.53
CA LYS A 456 17.54 -26.28 11.24
C LYS A 456 16.57 -26.94 10.26
N VAL A 457 16.07 -26.16 9.32
CA VAL A 457 15.18 -26.63 8.24
C VAL A 457 15.87 -27.75 7.45
N THR A 458 15.14 -28.84 7.23
CA THR A 458 15.54 -29.94 6.34
C THR A 458 14.88 -29.77 4.97
N GLU A 459 15.43 -30.39 3.94
CA GLU A 459 14.86 -30.39 2.59
C GLU A 459 13.40 -30.87 2.57
N LYS A 460 13.07 -31.85 3.39
CA LYS A 460 11.70 -32.34 3.53
C LYS A 460 10.75 -31.27 4.06
N VAL A 461 11.17 -30.51 5.10
CA VAL A 461 10.38 -29.42 5.67
C VAL A 461 10.21 -28.29 4.64
N GLU A 462 11.28 -27.97 3.91
CA GLU A 462 11.23 -26.99 2.83
C GLU A 462 10.20 -27.37 1.77
N GLN A 463 10.26 -28.61 1.25
CA GLN A 463 9.30 -29.12 0.25
C GLN A 463 7.85 -29.08 0.76
N GLN A 464 7.60 -29.52 1.98
CA GLN A 464 6.29 -29.51 2.61
C GLN A 464 5.76 -28.06 2.79
N PHE A 465 6.62 -27.14 3.21
CA PHE A 465 6.23 -25.74 3.39
C PHE A 465 5.91 -25.05 2.05
N VAL A 466 6.74 -25.25 1.02
CA VAL A 466 6.50 -24.72 -0.31
C VAL A 466 5.21 -25.28 -0.91
N GLU A 467 4.93 -26.57 -0.70
CA GLU A 467 3.68 -27.17 -1.15
C GLU A 467 2.45 -26.64 -0.40
N LEU A 468 2.56 -26.43 0.92
CA LEU A 468 1.52 -25.79 1.72
C LEU A 468 1.23 -24.35 1.20
N LEU A 469 2.28 -23.56 0.96
CA LEU A 469 2.13 -22.22 0.39
C LEU A 469 1.43 -22.24 -0.97
N ALA A 470 1.83 -23.15 -1.87
CA ALA A 470 1.20 -23.27 -3.17
C ALA A 470 -0.28 -23.70 -3.08
N LYS A 471 -0.63 -24.54 -2.13
CA LYS A 471 -2.01 -25.01 -1.94
C LYS A 471 -2.92 -23.95 -1.34
N VAL A 472 -2.44 -23.23 -0.32
CA VAL A 472 -3.25 -22.24 0.44
C VAL A 472 -3.13 -20.85 -0.14
N GLN A 473 -1.95 -20.49 -0.59
CA GLN A 473 -1.59 -19.17 -1.15
C GLN A 473 -2.19 -18.01 -0.31
N PRO A 474 -1.80 -17.82 0.94
CA PRO A 474 -2.47 -16.86 1.83
C PRO A 474 -1.91 -15.44 1.72
N PHE A 475 -0.69 -15.27 1.20
CA PHE A 475 0.03 -14.01 1.04
C PHE A 475 -0.21 -13.40 -0.35
N ASP A 476 0.47 -12.31 -0.62
CA ASP A 476 0.54 -11.76 -1.97
C ASP A 476 1.32 -12.69 -2.90
N LEU A 477 1.00 -12.64 -4.19
CA LEU A 477 1.63 -13.46 -5.21
C LEU A 477 2.14 -12.58 -6.34
N VAL A 478 3.37 -12.86 -6.78
CA VAL A 478 3.98 -12.26 -7.95
C VAL A 478 4.44 -13.39 -8.88
N ILE A 479 4.03 -13.35 -10.13
CA ILE A 479 4.45 -14.27 -11.19
C ILE A 479 5.05 -13.43 -12.32
N ASP A 480 6.25 -13.79 -12.76
CA ASP A 480 6.98 -13.09 -13.84
C ASP A 480 7.02 -11.56 -13.62
N GLU A 481 7.38 -11.14 -12.40
CA GLU A 481 7.45 -9.73 -11.96
C GLU A 481 6.12 -8.96 -12.01
N LEU A 482 4.98 -9.65 -12.15
CA LEU A 482 3.65 -9.04 -12.18
C LEU A 482 2.77 -9.55 -11.05
N THR A 483 1.96 -8.66 -10.50
CA THR A 483 0.84 -9.00 -9.62
C THR A 483 -0.37 -9.44 -10.43
N ALA A 484 -1.40 -10.00 -9.78
CA ALA A 484 -2.66 -10.35 -10.45
C ALA A 484 -3.39 -9.13 -11.07
N SER A 485 -3.14 -7.92 -10.56
CA SER A 485 -3.65 -6.67 -11.14
C SER A 485 -2.81 -6.12 -12.30
N GLY A 486 -1.68 -6.77 -12.62
CA GLY A 486 -0.77 -6.36 -13.70
C GLY A 486 0.25 -5.29 -13.29
N ASP A 487 0.38 -5.00 -11.99
CA ASP A 487 1.40 -4.08 -11.50
C ASP A 487 2.77 -4.75 -11.48
N GLU A 488 3.82 -4.02 -11.88
CA GLU A 488 5.19 -4.49 -11.75
C GLU A 488 5.62 -4.57 -10.27
N ALA A 489 6.17 -5.71 -9.88
CA ALA A 489 6.74 -5.93 -8.57
C ALA A 489 8.10 -6.60 -8.67
N ARG A 490 9.08 -6.08 -7.96
CA ARG A 490 10.44 -6.59 -7.95
C ARG A 490 10.74 -7.33 -6.65
N ILE A 491 11.71 -8.21 -6.68
CA ILE A 491 12.22 -8.81 -5.45
C ILE A 491 12.92 -7.74 -4.63
N SER A 492 12.63 -7.71 -3.33
CA SER A 492 13.34 -6.82 -2.39
C SER A 492 14.84 -7.10 -2.41
N LYS A 493 15.65 -6.05 -2.27
CA LYS A 493 17.11 -6.17 -2.18
C LYS A 493 17.56 -7.03 -1.00
N THR A 494 16.74 -7.11 0.03
CA THR A 494 17.00 -7.88 1.25
C THR A 494 16.50 -9.33 1.17
N SER A 495 15.76 -9.69 0.12
CA SER A 495 15.22 -11.03 -0.07
C SER A 495 16.29 -12.02 -0.56
N VAL A 496 16.16 -13.27 -0.11
CA VAL A 496 16.94 -14.42 -0.58
C VAL A 496 16.12 -15.36 -1.47
N ALA A 497 14.89 -14.95 -1.83
CA ALA A 497 13.98 -15.77 -2.63
C ALA A 497 14.50 -16.04 -4.06
N GLY A 498 15.25 -15.12 -4.66
CA GLY A 498 15.73 -15.27 -6.04
C GLY A 498 14.66 -14.99 -7.10
N THR A 499 15.04 -15.00 -8.38
CA THR A 499 14.26 -14.41 -9.48
C THR A 499 13.43 -15.39 -10.31
N TRP A 500 13.24 -16.64 -9.93
CA TRP A 500 12.65 -17.66 -10.79
C TRP A 500 11.25 -18.10 -10.34
N GLY A 501 10.27 -17.96 -11.24
CA GLY A 501 8.93 -18.51 -11.08
C GLY A 501 7.94 -17.59 -10.37
N ALA A 502 7.17 -18.14 -9.46
CA ALA A 502 6.23 -17.41 -8.63
C ALA A 502 6.80 -17.20 -7.23
N ILE A 503 6.52 -16.05 -6.62
CA ILE A 503 6.91 -15.73 -5.24
C ILE A 503 5.64 -15.46 -4.44
N CYS A 504 5.48 -16.19 -3.35
CA CYS A 504 4.41 -15.99 -2.38
C CYS A 504 5.00 -15.33 -1.13
N GLY A 505 4.51 -14.16 -0.78
CA GLY A 505 5.09 -13.39 0.33
C GLY A 505 4.40 -12.06 0.59
N THR A 506 5.09 -11.17 1.25
CA THR A 506 4.58 -9.82 1.57
C THR A 506 4.99 -8.83 0.51
N LEU A 507 4.00 -8.26 -0.16
CA LEU A 507 4.16 -7.18 -1.14
C LEU A 507 4.14 -5.83 -0.42
N ARG A 508 5.10 -4.98 -0.73
CA ARG A 508 5.21 -3.63 -0.17
C ARG A 508 5.31 -2.61 -1.26
N TYR A 509 4.56 -1.53 -1.11
CA TYR A 509 4.64 -0.37 -1.99
C TYR A 509 5.44 0.75 -1.32
N PHE A 510 6.28 1.40 -2.10
CA PHE A 510 7.07 2.55 -1.66
C PHE A 510 7.20 3.56 -2.79
N ALA A 511 7.23 4.84 -2.44
CA ALA A 511 7.49 5.90 -3.40
C ALA A 511 9.00 5.95 -3.73
N ASP A 512 9.34 5.97 -5.03
CA ASP A 512 10.72 6.21 -5.46
C ASP A 512 11.10 7.69 -5.26
N LYS A 513 12.33 8.05 -5.62
CA LYS A 513 12.83 9.44 -5.49
C LYS A 513 12.03 10.49 -6.29
N PHE A 514 11.14 10.07 -7.16
CA PHE A 514 10.25 10.93 -7.95
C PHE A 514 8.80 10.88 -7.46
N GLY A 515 8.53 10.20 -6.32
CA GLY A 515 7.19 10.02 -5.79
C GLY A 515 6.36 8.95 -6.51
N VAL A 516 6.96 8.17 -7.43
CA VAL A 516 6.24 7.13 -8.17
C VAL A 516 6.17 5.85 -7.32
N PRO A 517 4.96 5.30 -7.07
CA PRO A 517 4.81 4.05 -6.36
C PRO A 517 5.52 2.89 -7.08
N ARG A 518 6.31 2.13 -6.33
CA ARG A 518 7.00 0.91 -6.73
C ARG A 518 6.62 -0.21 -5.80
N ALA A 519 6.62 -1.43 -6.29
CA ALA A 519 6.33 -2.60 -5.49
C ALA A 519 7.57 -3.50 -5.34
N ALA A 520 7.76 -4.03 -4.14
CA ALA A 520 8.76 -5.06 -3.86
C ALA A 520 8.15 -6.19 -3.03
N ILE A 521 8.53 -7.43 -3.32
CA ILE A 521 8.08 -8.63 -2.63
C ILE A 521 9.23 -9.30 -1.89
N GLU A 522 8.92 -9.80 -0.69
CA GLU A 522 9.75 -10.70 0.11
C GLU A 522 8.93 -11.94 0.45
N GLY A 523 9.52 -13.14 0.32
CA GLY A 523 8.75 -14.36 0.59
C GLY A 523 9.46 -15.63 0.18
N THR A 524 8.66 -16.61 -0.25
CA THR A 524 9.13 -17.94 -0.63
C THR A 524 8.79 -18.23 -2.08
N ASN A 525 9.76 -18.75 -2.81
CA ASN A 525 9.62 -19.17 -4.20
C ASN A 525 8.72 -20.41 -4.32
N ILE A 526 7.81 -20.37 -5.27
CA ILE A 526 6.94 -21.51 -5.62
C ILE A 526 7.21 -21.86 -7.09
N SER A 527 7.50 -23.12 -7.38
CA SER A 527 7.70 -23.56 -8.76
C SER A 527 6.43 -23.39 -9.59
N LEU A 528 6.56 -23.03 -10.86
CA LEU A 528 5.42 -22.94 -11.78
C LEU A 528 4.69 -24.29 -11.95
N SER A 529 5.37 -25.41 -11.73
CA SER A 529 4.73 -26.74 -11.72
C SER A 529 3.75 -26.88 -10.53
N LEU A 530 4.08 -26.36 -9.35
CA LEU A 530 3.16 -26.33 -8.22
C LEU A 530 2.02 -25.34 -8.44
N VAL A 531 2.29 -24.18 -9.02
CA VAL A 531 1.25 -23.21 -9.42
C VAL A 531 0.24 -23.87 -10.34
N LYS A 532 0.71 -24.58 -11.38
CA LYS A 532 -0.16 -25.34 -12.30
C LYS A 532 -0.90 -26.50 -11.62
N LYS A 533 -0.26 -27.20 -10.68
CA LYS A 533 -0.88 -28.31 -9.92
C LYS A 533 -2.12 -27.86 -9.15
N TYR A 534 -2.08 -26.67 -8.55
CA TYR A 534 -3.18 -26.11 -7.74
C TYR A 534 -4.05 -25.09 -8.48
N ALA A 535 -3.79 -24.87 -9.78
CA ALA A 535 -4.62 -24.03 -10.63
C ALA A 535 -5.99 -24.70 -10.88
N THR A 536 -7.02 -23.87 -11.02
CA THR A 536 -8.37 -24.30 -11.33
C THR A 536 -8.73 -23.92 -12.75
N ALA A 537 -9.36 -24.85 -13.48
CA ALA A 537 -9.89 -24.59 -14.80
C ALA A 537 -11.38 -24.20 -14.69
N THR A 538 -11.76 -23.09 -15.32
CA THR A 538 -13.17 -22.70 -15.41
C THR A 538 -13.92 -23.65 -16.33
N ALA A 539 -15.23 -23.76 -16.15
CA ALA A 539 -16.08 -24.41 -17.16
C ALA A 539 -15.91 -23.64 -18.49
N PRO A 540 -15.89 -24.39 -19.63
CA PRO A 540 -15.83 -23.76 -20.94
C PRO A 540 -17.03 -22.81 -21.13
N LYS A 541 -16.75 -21.59 -21.60
CA LYS A 541 -17.78 -20.58 -21.93
C LYS A 541 -17.72 -20.24 -23.40
N LEU A 542 -18.89 -20.07 -24.00
CA LEU A 542 -18.96 -19.59 -25.37
C LEU A 542 -18.62 -18.10 -25.42
N VAL A 543 -17.71 -17.69 -26.28
CA VAL A 543 -17.24 -16.31 -26.45
C VAL A 543 -17.22 -15.91 -27.92
N TYR A 544 -17.31 -14.61 -28.18
CA TYR A 544 -17.09 -14.06 -29.50
C TYR A 544 -15.58 -14.01 -29.81
N ASP A 545 -15.17 -14.57 -30.97
CA ASP A 545 -13.80 -14.47 -31.49
C ASP A 545 -13.76 -13.69 -32.82
N GLY A 546 -13.47 -12.42 -32.74
CA GLY A 546 -13.35 -11.55 -33.92
C GLY A 546 -12.17 -11.83 -34.84
N LYS A 547 -11.26 -12.74 -34.48
CA LYS A 547 -10.09 -13.11 -35.31
C LYS A 547 -10.50 -13.90 -36.54
N HIS A 548 -11.48 -14.78 -36.43
CA HIS A 548 -11.93 -15.66 -37.50
C HIS A 548 -13.24 -15.18 -38.13
N LYS A 549 -13.21 -14.70 -39.38
CA LYS A 549 -14.42 -14.22 -40.07
C LYS A 549 -15.48 -15.31 -40.25
N GLN A 550 -15.06 -16.55 -40.47
CA GLN A 550 -15.97 -17.66 -40.76
C GLN A 550 -16.40 -18.42 -39.50
N ALA A 551 -15.69 -18.30 -38.40
CA ALA A 551 -15.97 -18.93 -37.13
C ALA A 551 -15.85 -17.88 -36.00
N PRO A 552 -16.85 -16.98 -35.84
CA PRO A 552 -16.81 -15.90 -34.87
C PRO A 552 -17.09 -16.33 -33.43
N LEU A 553 -17.30 -17.61 -33.19
CA LEU A 553 -17.51 -18.20 -31.88
C LEU A 553 -16.35 -19.11 -31.48
N ALA A 554 -16.00 -19.10 -30.22
CA ALA A 554 -15.04 -20.03 -29.65
C ALA A 554 -15.48 -20.48 -28.25
N MET A 555 -15.15 -21.73 -27.90
CA MET A 555 -15.20 -22.16 -26.50
C MET A 555 -13.93 -21.68 -25.82
N GLU A 556 -14.07 -20.86 -24.80
CA GLU A 556 -12.96 -20.34 -24.00
C GLU A 556 -12.93 -21.06 -22.64
N ARG A 557 -11.81 -21.63 -22.33
CA ARG A 557 -11.49 -22.19 -21.01
C ARG A 557 -10.31 -21.41 -20.44
N ARG A 558 -10.43 -20.99 -19.17
CA ARG A 558 -9.36 -20.31 -18.48
C ARG A 558 -8.84 -21.20 -17.37
N VAL A 559 -7.54 -21.24 -17.26
CA VAL A 559 -6.85 -21.86 -16.12
C VAL A 559 -6.36 -20.72 -15.23
N THR A 560 -6.86 -20.68 -14.02
CA THR A 560 -6.59 -19.58 -13.07
C THR A 560 -5.98 -20.12 -11.79
N TYR A 561 -5.14 -19.30 -11.17
CA TYR A 561 -4.56 -19.58 -9.87
C TYR A 561 -4.60 -18.30 -9.02
N PHE A 562 -5.45 -18.27 -8.02
CA PHE A 562 -5.64 -17.14 -7.09
C PHE A 562 -5.60 -15.75 -7.76
N GLY A 563 -6.45 -15.56 -8.78
CA GLY A 563 -6.56 -14.29 -9.52
C GLY A 563 -5.64 -14.13 -10.72
N PHE A 564 -4.63 -15.00 -10.88
CA PHE A 564 -3.79 -15.05 -12.07
C PHE A 564 -4.44 -15.90 -13.15
N GLU A 565 -4.52 -15.37 -14.36
CA GLU A 565 -4.84 -16.14 -15.55
C GLU A 565 -3.54 -16.74 -16.10
N LEU A 566 -3.36 -18.06 -15.92
CA LEU A 566 -2.16 -18.76 -16.35
C LEU A 566 -2.24 -19.15 -17.82
N GLU A 567 -3.39 -19.64 -18.24
CA GLU A 567 -3.62 -20.14 -19.60
C GLU A 567 -5.04 -19.77 -20.04
N ARG A 568 -5.17 -19.40 -21.28
CA ARG A 568 -6.44 -19.13 -21.96
C ARG A 568 -6.50 -19.96 -23.22
N GLU A 569 -7.24 -21.04 -23.18
CA GLU A 569 -7.48 -21.92 -24.31
C GLU A 569 -8.73 -21.44 -25.04
N ARG A 570 -8.62 -21.27 -26.35
CA ARG A 570 -9.76 -20.95 -27.22
C ARG A 570 -9.80 -21.95 -28.35
N GLU A 571 -10.91 -22.69 -28.43
CA GLU A 571 -11.23 -23.58 -29.51
C GLU A 571 -12.29 -22.95 -30.41
N SER A 572 -11.92 -22.62 -31.63
CA SER A 572 -12.84 -22.06 -32.63
C SER A 572 -13.92 -23.03 -33.01
N ILE A 573 -15.16 -22.58 -32.99
CA ILE A 573 -16.34 -23.40 -33.31
C ILE A 573 -16.84 -23.02 -34.67
N GLN A 574 -17.11 -24.04 -35.53
CA GLN A 574 -17.52 -23.86 -36.92
C GLN A 574 -18.99 -23.50 -37.05
N ASP A 575 -19.81 -23.86 -36.06
CA ASP A 575 -21.24 -23.57 -36.01
C ASP A 575 -21.77 -23.51 -34.56
N PHE A 576 -23.06 -23.28 -34.36
CA PHE A 576 -23.64 -23.25 -33.02
C PHE A 576 -23.53 -24.62 -32.35
N PRO A 577 -23.04 -24.68 -31.12
CA PRO A 577 -22.94 -25.95 -30.39
C PRO A 577 -24.34 -26.43 -30.00
N PRO A 578 -24.66 -27.73 -30.15
CA PRO A 578 -25.96 -28.28 -29.74
C PRO A 578 -26.21 -28.03 -28.23
N GLY A 579 -27.37 -27.45 -27.92
CA GLY A 579 -27.77 -27.11 -26.55
C GLY A 579 -27.28 -25.77 -26.05
N LEU A 580 -26.42 -25.05 -26.81
CA LEU A 580 -25.91 -23.70 -26.49
C LEU A 580 -26.37 -22.65 -27.50
N GLU A 581 -27.44 -22.93 -28.26
CA GLU A 581 -27.95 -22.02 -29.31
C GLU A 581 -28.40 -20.68 -28.74
N SER A 582 -29.00 -20.68 -27.55
CA SER A 582 -29.38 -19.45 -26.87
C SER A 582 -28.19 -18.64 -26.45
N GLU A 583 -27.15 -19.29 -25.88
CA GLU A 583 -25.91 -18.64 -25.47
C GLU A 583 -25.13 -18.09 -26.69
N ALA A 584 -25.13 -18.82 -27.80
CA ALA A 584 -24.54 -18.36 -29.06
C ALA A 584 -25.22 -17.07 -29.58
N ARG A 585 -26.54 -17.01 -29.56
CA ARG A 585 -27.31 -15.81 -29.92
C ARG A 585 -26.97 -14.64 -28.98
N HIS A 586 -26.94 -14.91 -27.70
CA HIS A 586 -26.56 -13.90 -26.68
C HIS A 586 -25.17 -13.33 -26.93
N VAL A 587 -24.15 -14.18 -27.11
CA VAL A 587 -22.76 -13.79 -27.40
C VAL A 587 -22.63 -12.97 -28.68
N LEU A 588 -23.34 -13.37 -29.74
CA LEU A 588 -23.34 -12.63 -31.02
C LEU A 588 -24.09 -11.29 -30.90
N ALA A 589 -25.20 -11.26 -30.18
CA ALA A 589 -25.97 -10.04 -29.92
C ALA A 589 -25.13 -9.02 -29.14
N ALA A 590 -24.44 -9.49 -28.12
CA ALA A 590 -23.53 -8.64 -27.34
C ALA A 590 -22.37 -8.09 -28.19
N ALA A 591 -21.79 -8.90 -29.05
CA ALA A 591 -20.73 -8.48 -29.98
C ALA A 591 -21.24 -7.45 -31.02
N LEU A 592 -22.48 -7.63 -31.54
CA LEU A 592 -23.14 -6.66 -32.41
C LEU A 592 -23.39 -5.32 -31.67
N ALA A 593 -23.86 -5.37 -30.44
CA ALA A 593 -24.13 -4.19 -29.63
C ALA A 593 -22.89 -3.38 -29.29
N ARG A 594 -21.73 -4.06 -29.10
CA ARG A 594 -20.42 -3.41 -28.91
C ARG A 594 -19.77 -2.93 -30.21
N GLY A 595 -20.33 -3.31 -31.37
CA GLY A 595 -19.76 -2.97 -32.67
C GLY A 595 -18.52 -3.83 -33.04
N GLU A 596 -18.24 -4.87 -32.28
CA GLU A 596 -17.09 -5.78 -32.49
C GLU A 596 -17.39 -6.85 -33.56
N ALA A 597 -18.69 -7.16 -33.75
CA ALA A 597 -19.12 -8.20 -34.69
C ALA A 597 -18.78 -7.80 -36.12
N ARG A 598 -18.15 -8.74 -36.86
CA ARG A 598 -17.90 -8.60 -38.30
C ARG A 598 -19.15 -8.93 -39.12
N HIS A 599 -20.19 -8.15 -38.93
CA HIS A 599 -21.47 -8.28 -39.58
C HIS A 599 -21.85 -7.00 -40.29
N ALA A 600 -22.55 -7.09 -41.46
CA ALA A 600 -22.94 -5.93 -42.26
C ALA A 600 -23.89 -4.96 -41.52
N ALA A 601 -24.61 -5.46 -40.51
CA ALA A 601 -25.46 -4.65 -39.64
C ALA A 601 -24.71 -3.59 -38.85
N VAL A 602 -23.47 -3.86 -38.43
CA VAL A 602 -22.67 -2.94 -37.55
C VAL A 602 -22.49 -1.57 -38.22
N PRO A 603 -21.81 -1.45 -39.38
CA PRO A 603 -21.64 -0.14 -40.01
C PRO A 603 -22.97 0.43 -40.54
N ARG A 604 -23.91 -0.42 -40.96
CA ARG A 604 -25.23 0.01 -41.48
C ARG A 604 -26.05 0.70 -40.42
N ASN A 605 -26.09 0.19 -39.19
CA ASN A 605 -26.97 0.67 -38.14
C ASN A 605 -26.39 1.86 -37.35
N GLN A 606 -25.09 2.16 -37.52
CA GLN A 606 -24.37 3.15 -36.70
C GLN A 606 -25.08 4.52 -36.68
N GLN A 607 -25.53 5.01 -37.84
CA GLN A 607 -26.23 6.30 -37.96
C GLN A 607 -27.58 6.27 -37.24
N ALA A 608 -28.37 5.22 -37.44
CA ALA A 608 -29.70 5.08 -36.82
C ALA A 608 -29.56 5.00 -35.27
N ILE A 609 -28.59 4.22 -34.78
CA ILE A 609 -28.30 4.09 -33.34
C ILE A 609 -27.92 5.45 -32.75
N GLU A 610 -27.07 6.23 -33.44
CA GLU A 610 -26.65 7.53 -32.91
C GLU A 610 -27.79 8.56 -32.93
N GLN A 611 -28.64 8.50 -33.90
CA GLN A 611 -29.87 9.34 -33.94
C GLN A 611 -30.80 9.08 -32.74
N VAL A 612 -30.98 7.80 -32.36
CA VAL A 612 -31.80 7.43 -31.19
C VAL A 612 -31.13 7.88 -29.90
N ARG A 613 -29.82 7.64 -29.76
CA ARG A 613 -29.06 8.07 -28.59
C ARG A 613 -29.01 9.58 -28.42
N GLU A 614 -28.89 10.32 -29.51
CA GLU A 614 -28.93 11.77 -29.46
C GLU A 614 -30.33 12.27 -29.07
N ALA A 615 -31.39 11.64 -29.58
CA ALA A 615 -32.73 11.94 -29.15
C ALA A 615 -32.93 11.69 -27.65
N TRP A 616 -32.41 10.58 -27.13
CA TRP A 616 -32.45 10.28 -25.69
C TRP A 616 -31.72 11.35 -24.84
N ARG A 617 -30.49 11.74 -25.22
CA ARG A 617 -29.78 12.82 -24.54
C ARG A 617 -30.54 14.14 -24.57
N ARG A 618 -31.05 14.54 -25.75
CA ARG A 618 -31.77 15.81 -25.96
C ARG A 618 -33.12 15.83 -25.31
N SER A 619 -33.80 14.69 -25.22
CA SER A 619 -35.10 14.57 -24.52
C SER A 619 -34.96 14.59 -22.99
N GLY A 620 -33.72 14.50 -22.47
CA GLY A 620 -33.45 14.36 -21.04
C GLY A 620 -33.89 13.02 -20.46
N GLY A 621 -33.75 11.95 -21.25
CA GLY A 621 -34.05 10.57 -20.84
C GLY A 621 -35.50 10.15 -21.09
N LYS A 622 -36.31 10.95 -21.77
CA LYS A 622 -37.73 10.66 -22.00
C LYS A 622 -38.00 9.73 -23.21
N THR A 623 -37.04 9.59 -24.11
CA THR A 623 -37.08 8.66 -25.24
C THR A 623 -36.26 7.40 -24.95
N PRO A 624 -36.36 6.31 -25.72
CA PRO A 624 -35.57 5.10 -25.51
C PRO A 624 -34.03 5.35 -25.50
N LYS A 625 -33.33 4.75 -24.55
CA LYS A 625 -31.88 4.94 -24.35
C LYS A 625 -31.03 4.35 -25.47
N LEU A 626 -31.38 3.17 -25.92
CA LEU A 626 -30.62 2.35 -26.87
C LEU A 626 -29.12 2.24 -26.57
N GLY A 627 -28.80 1.97 -25.32
CA GLY A 627 -27.43 1.68 -24.86
C GLY A 627 -26.98 0.29 -25.29
N GLN A 628 -25.85 -0.20 -24.75
CA GLN A 628 -25.33 -1.52 -25.12
C GLN A 628 -26.25 -2.67 -24.67
N ALA A 629 -26.86 -2.55 -23.50
CA ALA A 629 -27.74 -3.58 -22.95
C ALA A 629 -29.02 -3.69 -23.80
N GLU A 630 -29.67 -2.56 -24.08
CA GLU A 630 -30.89 -2.51 -24.88
C GLU A 630 -30.65 -2.96 -26.33
N LEU A 631 -29.50 -2.56 -26.91
CA LEU A 631 -29.08 -3.04 -28.23
C LEU A 631 -28.83 -4.55 -28.23
N SER A 632 -28.16 -5.09 -27.22
CA SER A 632 -27.93 -6.53 -27.10
C SER A 632 -29.25 -7.29 -27.03
N GLN A 633 -30.21 -6.83 -26.20
CA GLN A 633 -31.53 -7.42 -26.10
C GLN A 633 -32.32 -7.35 -27.43
N TRP A 634 -32.23 -6.21 -28.12
CA TRP A 634 -32.87 -6.03 -29.41
C TRP A 634 -32.30 -7.01 -30.44
N TYR A 635 -30.98 -7.12 -30.59
CA TYR A 635 -30.34 -8.04 -31.50
C TYR A 635 -30.67 -9.49 -31.14
N GLU A 636 -30.66 -9.86 -29.86
CA GLU A 636 -31.00 -11.20 -29.38
C GLU A 636 -32.43 -11.56 -29.74
N LYS A 637 -33.38 -10.63 -29.57
CA LYS A 637 -34.77 -10.80 -29.98
C LYS A 637 -34.90 -11.00 -31.48
N GLN A 638 -34.19 -10.24 -32.31
CA GLN A 638 -34.22 -10.37 -33.76
C GLN A 638 -33.60 -11.72 -34.25
N MET A 639 -32.72 -12.32 -33.45
CA MET A 639 -32.11 -13.61 -33.73
C MET A 639 -32.84 -14.80 -33.10
N GLY A 640 -34.08 -14.62 -32.63
CA GLY A 640 -34.81 -15.66 -31.89
C GLY A 640 -34.80 -17.05 -32.54
N ASP A 641 -34.92 -17.14 -33.89
CA ASP A 641 -34.98 -18.38 -34.66
C ASP A 641 -33.62 -18.81 -35.26
N VAL A 642 -32.58 -18.04 -35.03
CA VAL A 642 -31.22 -18.36 -35.56
C VAL A 642 -30.64 -19.57 -34.84
N ARG A 643 -30.27 -20.63 -35.59
CA ARG A 643 -29.71 -21.87 -35.06
C ARG A 643 -28.34 -22.20 -35.62
N SER A 644 -27.83 -21.41 -36.57
CA SER A 644 -26.54 -21.63 -37.22
C SER A 644 -25.83 -20.30 -37.53
N LEU A 645 -24.54 -20.36 -37.75
CA LEU A 645 -23.77 -19.23 -38.26
C LEU A 645 -24.17 -18.82 -39.68
N HIS A 646 -24.70 -19.74 -40.45
CA HIS A 646 -25.24 -19.42 -41.76
C HIS A 646 -26.46 -18.53 -41.66
N ASP A 647 -27.46 -18.91 -40.84
CA ASP A 647 -28.64 -18.10 -40.58
C ASP A 647 -28.30 -16.72 -40.01
N TYR A 648 -27.37 -16.66 -39.05
CA TYR A 648 -26.86 -15.41 -38.49
C TYR A 648 -26.36 -14.44 -39.55
N ARG A 649 -25.55 -14.95 -40.51
CA ARG A 649 -24.97 -14.10 -41.58
C ARG A 649 -26.01 -13.65 -42.61
N ALA A 650 -27.05 -14.45 -42.83
CA ALA A 650 -28.13 -14.14 -43.76
C ALA A 650 -29.13 -13.11 -43.20
N LEU A 651 -29.15 -12.94 -41.87
CA LEU A 651 -30.15 -12.08 -41.21
C LEU A 651 -29.79 -10.60 -41.42
N PRO A 652 -30.72 -9.76 -41.93
CA PRO A 652 -30.43 -8.36 -42.24
C PRO A 652 -30.14 -7.50 -41.01
N LEU A 653 -30.68 -7.79 -39.83
CA LEU A 653 -30.52 -7.08 -38.55
C LEU A 653 -30.57 -5.55 -38.70
N ARG A 654 -31.50 -5.02 -39.44
CA ARG A 654 -31.60 -3.60 -39.75
C ARG A 654 -32.35 -2.86 -38.66
N ILE A 655 -31.74 -1.79 -38.15
CA ILE A 655 -32.33 -0.83 -37.19
C ILE A 655 -32.88 0.37 -37.99
N ASP A 656 -34.16 0.71 -37.82
CA ASP A 656 -34.73 1.97 -38.23
C ASP A 656 -34.93 2.86 -37.00
N ALA A 657 -34.41 4.09 -37.04
CA ALA A 657 -34.56 5.02 -35.93
C ALA A 657 -36.04 5.38 -35.66
N ASN A 658 -36.91 5.23 -36.65
CA ASN A 658 -38.35 5.48 -36.49
C ASN A 658 -39.04 4.44 -35.61
N ASP A 659 -38.48 3.21 -35.49
CA ASP A 659 -39.03 2.17 -34.62
C ASP A 659 -38.87 2.53 -33.12
N PHE A 660 -37.98 3.44 -32.81
CA PHE A 660 -37.65 3.87 -31.44
C PHE A 660 -38.12 5.28 -31.13
N VAL A 661 -37.89 6.23 -32.05
CA VAL A 661 -38.25 7.65 -31.89
C VAL A 661 -38.79 8.17 -33.24
N SER A 662 -40.00 8.71 -33.26
CA SER A 662 -40.59 9.24 -34.49
C SER A 662 -39.72 10.33 -35.13
N ARG A 663 -39.84 10.48 -36.43
CA ARG A 663 -39.11 11.53 -37.18
C ARG A 663 -39.47 12.92 -36.66
N GLU A 664 -40.75 13.16 -36.39
CA GLU A 664 -41.24 14.45 -35.88
C GLU A 664 -40.58 14.83 -34.55
N GLU A 665 -40.48 13.85 -33.65
CA GLU A 665 -39.84 14.05 -32.34
C GLU A 665 -38.33 14.30 -32.49
N ARG A 666 -37.62 13.55 -33.34
CA ARG A 666 -36.22 13.81 -33.63
C ARG A 666 -36.00 15.20 -34.25
N ASP A 667 -36.84 15.60 -35.17
CA ASP A 667 -36.78 16.94 -35.80
C ASP A 667 -37.05 18.06 -34.77
N ARG A 668 -37.96 17.83 -33.82
CA ARG A 668 -38.19 18.74 -32.69
C ARG A 668 -36.97 18.86 -31.78
N LEU A 669 -36.42 17.74 -31.38
CA LEU A 669 -35.24 17.68 -30.49
C LEU A 669 -33.98 18.23 -31.17
N SER A 670 -33.86 18.11 -32.49
CA SER A 670 -32.72 18.64 -33.23
C SER A 670 -32.62 20.18 -33.23
N LYS A 671 -33.79 20.86 -33.00
CA LYS A 671 -33.88 22.33 -32.92
C LYS A 671 -33.34 22.89 -31.60
N LEU A 672 -33.06 22.04 -30.59
CA LEU A 672 -32.43 22.49 -29.35
C LEU A 672 -31.02 23.02 -29.64
N PRO A 673 -30.59 24.12 -28.98
CA PRO A 673 -29.31 24.78 -29.27
C PRO A 673 -28.11 23.86 -29.03
N GLY A 674 -27.16 23.81 -29.98
CA GLY A 674 -25.92 23.11 -29.87
C GLY A 674 -24.76 23.96 -29.29
N ALA A 675 -25.00 25.27 -29.16
CA ALA A 675 -24.05 26.22 -28.62
C ALA A 675 -24.77 27.39 -27.98
N VAL A 676 -24.09 28.11 -27.12
CA VAL A 676 -24.56 29.29 -26.41
C VAL A 676 -23.46 30.36 -26.38
N GLU A 677 -23.82 31.59 -26.41
CA GLU A 677 -22.90 32.72 -26.28
C GLU A 677 -22.80 33.13 -24.81
N ILE A 678 -21.57 33.10 -24.25
CA ILE A 678 -21.26 33.52 -22.88
C ILE A 678 -20.09 34.51 -22.95
N ARG A 679 -20.25 35.72 -22.44
CA ARG A 679 -19.23 36.78 -22.47
C ARG A 679 -18.67 37.03 -23.88
N GLY A 680 -19.53 37.05 -24.90
CA GLY A 680 -19.14 37.25 -26.29
C GLY A 680 -18.35 36.14 -26.93
N ARG A 681 -18.40 34.92 -26.34
CA ARG A 681 -17.79 33.72 -26.89
C ARG A 681 -18.78 32.59 -27.03
N THR A 682 -18.72 31.92 -28.16
CA THR A 682 -19.55 30.74 -28.43
C THR A 682 -18.99 29.56 -27.67
N SER A 683 -19.81 28.96 -26.81
CA SER A 683 -19.52 27.77 -26.00
C SER A 683 -20.42 26.62 -26.46
N SER A 684 -19.86 25.44 -26.68
CA SER A 684 -20.63 24.26 -27.10
C SER A 684 -21.46 23.68 -25.94
N ILE A 685 -22.64 23.16 -26.28
CA ILE A 685 -23.55 22.49 -25.36
C ILE A 685 -23.56 21.00 -25.68
N HIS A 686 -23.33 20.17 -24.67
CA HIS A 686 -23.54 18.74 -24.72
C HIS A 686 -24.74 18.36 -23.85
N TYR A 687 -25.72 17.70 -24.43
CA TYR A 687 -26.87 17.16 -23.70
C TYR A 687 -26.46 15.84 -23.05
N GLU A 688 -26.70 15.73 -21.75
CA GLU A 688 -26.40 14.53 -20.95
C GLU A 688 -27.63 14.13 -20.13
N VAL A 689 -27.69 12.89 -19.68
CA VAL A 689 -28.72 12.39 -18.78
C VAL A 689 -28.03 11.81 -17.55
N GLU A 690 -28.36 12.34 -16.39
CA GLU A 690 -27.91 11.84 -15.08
C GLU A 690 -28.94 10.83 -14.57
N GLU A 691 -28.49 9.67 -14.12
CA GLU A 691 -29.34 8.66 -13.47
C GLU A 691 -29.36 8.95 -11.97
N ASN A 692 -30.48 9.38 -11.44
CA ASN A 692 -30.70 9.64 -10.02
C ASN A 692 -31.68 8.63 -9.44
N ALA A 693 -31.83 8.62 -8.10
CA ALA A 693 -32.79 7.75 -7.41
C ALA A 693 -34.25 7.94 -7.91
N ASP A 694 -34.59 9.15 -8.33
CA ASP A 694 -35.94 9.51 -8.85
C ASP A 694 -36.10 9.27 -10.36
N GLY A 695 -35.07 8.69 -11.02
CA GLY A 695 -35.07 8.41 -12.45
C GLY A 695 -34.12 9.29 -13.28
N PRO A 696 -34.12 9.13 -14.62
CA PRO A 696 -33.24 9.88 -15.51
C PRO A 696 -33.59 11.37 -15.53
N ARG A 697 -32.60 12.23 -15.34
CA ARG A 697 -32.70 13.69 -15.37
C ARG A 697 -31.81 14.28 -16.45
N GLY A 698 -32.40 15.03 -17.38
CA GLY A 698 -31.65 15.73 -18.41
C GLY A 698 -30.86 16.92 -17.85
N VAL A 699 -29.60 17.06 -18.26
CA VAL A 699 -28.74 18.20 -17.93
C VAL A 699 -28.08 18.73 -19.21
N MET A 700 -27.61 19.97 -19.17
CA MET A 700 -26.82 20.56 -20.25
C MET A 700 -25.42 20.85 -19.74
N ARG A 701 -24.42 20.29 -20.39
CA ARG A 701 -23.01 20.55 -20.09
C ARG A 701 -22.44 21.56 -21.08
N VAL A 702 -22.04 22.71 -20.54
CA VAL A 702 -21.42 23.78 -21.32
C VAL A 702 -19.90 23.64 -21.23
N VAL A 703 -19.25 23.67 -22.40
CA VAL A 703 -17.79 23.60 -22.48
C VAL A 703 -17.23 25.02 -22.55
N LEU A 704 -16.47 25.41 -21.53
CA LEU A 704 -15.93 26.75 -21.37
C LEU A 704 -14.40 26.76 -21.49
N HIS A 705 -13.86 27.85 -22.00
CA HIS A 705 -12.44 28.16 -21.82
C HIS A 705 -12.22 28.75 -20.43
N GLU A 706 -11.05 28.48 -19.83
CA GLU A 706 -10.69 28.96 -18.49
C GLU A 706 -10.91 30.46 -18.29
N LYS A 707 -10.57 31.29 -19.30
CA LYS A 707 -10.79 32.74 -19.25
C LYS A 707 -12.25 33.16 -19.15
N VAL A 708 -13.18 32.36 -19.65
CA VAL A 708 -14.63 32.61 -19.57
C VAL A 708 -15.16 32.09 -18.23
N ALA A 709 -14.64 30.95 -17.76
CA ALA A 709 -15.07 30.32 -16.53
C ALA A 709 -14.67 31.08 -15.26
N ARG A 710 -13.52 31.77 -15.26
CA ARG A 710 -13.06 32.57 -14.11
C ARG A 710 -13.99 33.77 -13.85
N GLY A 711 -14.53 33.81 -12.62
CA GLY A 711 -15.44 34.87 -12.19
C GLY A 711 -16.77 34.89 -12.96
N LEU A 712 -17.22 33.80 -13.58
CA LEU A 712 -18.53 33.67 -14.17
C LEU A 712 -19.59 33.75 -13.08
N VAL A 713 -20.63 34.59 -13.28
CA VAL A 713 -21.72 34.75 -12.33
C VAL A 713 -23.03 34.22 -12.93
N ALA A 714 -24.04 33.98 -12.10
CA ALA A 714 -25.28 33.33 -12.51
C ALA A 714 -26.06 34.18 -13.54
N GLU A 715 -25.96 35.51 -13.44
CA GLU A 715 -26.65 36.45 -14.33
C GLU A 715 -26.08 36.46 -15.76
N GLU A 716 -24.88 35.93 -15.95
CA GLU A 716 -24.23 35.82 -17.26
C GLU A 716 -24.57 34.51 -17.98
N LEU A 717 -25.23 33.57 -17.26
CA LEU A 717 -25.73 32.34 -17.86
C LEU A 717 -27.06 32.58 -18.52
N PRO A 718 -27.27 32.11 -19.75
CA PRO A 718 -28.57 32.21 -20.40
C PRO A 718 -29.59 31.30 -19.67
N GLU A 719 -30.86 31.72 -19.70
CA GLU A 719 -31.95 30.84 -19.24
C GLU A 719 -32.02 29.60 -20.12
N LEU A 720 -31.84 28.44 -19.51
CA LEU A 720 -31.88 27.14 -20.18
C LEU A 720 -32.98 26.28 -19.56
N ASP A 721 -33.52 25.36 -20.37
CA ASP A 721 -34.72 24.53 -19.99
C ASP A 721 -34.41 23.43 -18.95
N ARG A 722 -33.12 23.30 -18.55
CA ARG A 722 -32.66 22.28 -17.62
C ARG A 722 -31.37 22.69 -16.89
N PRO A 723 -30.96 21.98 -15.81
CA PRO A 723 -29.77 22.31 -15.06
C PRO A 723 -28.50 22.30 -15.90
N VAL A 724 -27.66 23.29 -15.64
CA VAL A 724 -26.38 23.46 -16.34
C VAL A 724 -25.27 22.79 -15.55
N ARG A 725 -24.37 22.12 -16.28
CA ARG A 725 -23.12 21.57 -15.83
C ARG A 725 -21.98 22.20 -16.62
N PHE A 726 -20.79 22.19 -16.09
CA PHE A 726 -19.64 22.84 -16.72
C PHE A 726 -18.52 21.83 -16.99
N THR A 727 -17.85 22.05 -18.11
CA THR A 727 -16.53 21.48 -18.39
C THR A 727 -15.64 22.62 -18.82
N VAL A 728 -14.50 22.78 -18.13
CA VAL A 728 -13.54 23.82 -18.43
C VAL A 728 -12.24 23.19 -18.92
N MET A 729 -11.79 23.62 -20.08
CA MET A 729 -10.45 23.28 -20.56
C MET A 729 -9.45 24.15 -19.81
N ARG A 730 -8.64 23.54 -18.94
CA ARG A 730 -7.69 24.19 -18.06
C ARG A 730 -6.27 23.82 -18.47
N GLY A 731 -5.43 24.84 -18.69
CA GLY A 731 -4.09 24.62 -19.21
C GLY A 731 -4.06 24.01 -20.62
N ALA A 732 -2.93 23.40 -21.00
CA ALA A 732 -2.76 22.87 -22.36
C ALA A 732 -3.55 21.60 -22.66
N ARG A 733 -3.92 20.79 -21.66
CA ARG A 733 -4.62 19.50 -21.82
C ARG A 733 -5.49 19.06 -20.62
N GLY A 734 -5.67 19.90 -19.60
CA GLY A 734 -6.51 19.57 -18.45
C GLY A 734 -7.98 19.87 -18.74
N SER A 735 -8.89 19.07 -18.18
CA SER A 735 -10.32 19.40 -18.13
C SER A 735 -10.84 19.27 -16.71
N VAL A 736 -11.56 20.27 -16.24
CA VAL A 736 -12.26 20.28 -14.96
C VAL A 736 -13.74 20.15 -15.22
N ARG A 737 -14.44 19.27 -14.51
CA ARG A 737 -15.88 19.12 -14.52
C ARG A 737 -16.46 19.68 -13.23
N ALA A 738 -17.50 20.47 -13.32
CA ALA A 738 -18.24 21.02 -12.19
C ALA A 738 -19.75 20.84 -12.41
N ASN A 739 -20.46 20.52 -11.34
CA ASN A 739 -21.90 20.27 -11.39
C ASN A 739 -22.73 21.49 -10.98
N SER A 740 -22.10 22.54 -10.48
CA SER A 740 -22.70 23.82 -10.15
C SER A 740 -21.75 24.98 -10.46
N LEU A 741 -22.26 26.19 -10.40
CA LEU A 741 -21.43 27.38 -10.57
C LEU A 741 -20.44 27.56 -9.40
N ASP A 742 -20.87 27.22 -8.19
CA ASP A 742 -20.05 27.29 -6.99
C ASP A 742 -18.86 26.32 -7.09
N GLU A 743 -19.13 25.05 -7.45
CA GLU A 743 -18.06 24.07 -7.73
C GLU A 743 -17.11 24.53 -8.84
N LEU A 744 -17.66 25.23 -9.86
CA LEU A 744 -16.83 25.79 -10.92
C LEU A 744 -15.87 26.85 -10.40
N GLN A 745 -16.36 27.78 -9.56
CA GLN A 745 -15.52 28.85 -9.00
C GLN A 745 -14.46 28.26 -8.07
N GLU A 746 -14.84 27.34 -7.19
CA GLU A 746 -13.90 26.64 -6.32
C GLU A 746 -12.81 25.91 -7.14
N ALA A 747 -13.20 25.22 -8.19
CA ALA A 747 -12.26 24.54 -9.07
C ALA A 747 -11.33 25.52 -9.84
N MET A 748 -11.78 26.75 -10.11
CA MET A 748 -10.96 27.76 -10.78
C MET A 748 -10.00 28.49 -9.82
N GLU A 749 -10.33 28.55 -8.54
CA GLU A 749 -9.46 29.11 -7.47
C GLU A 749 -8.39 28.12 -7.03
N ARG A 750 -8.62 26.83 -7.19
CA ARG A 750 -7.67 25.76 -6.87
C ARG A 750 -6.33 25.97 -7.61
N PRO A 751 -5.16 25.77 -6.94
CA PRO A 751 -3.87 25.75 -7.62
C PRO A 751 -3.84 24.71 -8.74
N PHE A 752 -3.00 24.92 -9.76
CA PHE A 752 -2.77 23.91 -10.80
C PHE A 752 -2.19 22.64 -10.15
N THR A 753 -2.68 21.47 -10.56
CA THR A 753 -2.08 20.20 -10.16
C THR A 753 -0.78 19.97 -10.92
N ASP A 754 0.11 19.13 -10.36
CA ASP A 754 1.40 18.80 -10.99
C ASP A 754 1.22 18.25 -12.42
N ASP A 755 0.15 17.53 -12.71
CA ASP A 755 -0.19 17.05 -14.06
C ASP A 755 -0.58 18.19 -15.02
N GLU A 756 -1.17 19.26 -14.51
CA GLU A 756 -1.50 20.48 -15.28
C GLU A 756 -0.24 21.31 -15.57
N ILE A 757 0.76 21.28 -14.68
CA ILE A 757 2.04 22.00 -14.78
C ILE A 757 3.10 21.21 -15.56
N THR A 758 3.21 19.91 -15.35
CA THR A 758 4.37 19.08 -15.81
C THR A 758 4.42 18.88 -17.32
N ARG A 759 3.39 19.26 -18.06
CA ARG A 759 3.36 19.17 -19.53
C ARG A 759 3.98 20.36 -20.25
N ASP A 760 4.13 21.50 -19.60
CA ASP A 760 4.80 22.68 -20.18
C ASP A 760 6.33 22.64 -20.04
N SER A 761 6.86 22.00 -18.99
CA SER A 761 8.32 21.89 -18.78
C SER A 761 9.04 20.97 -19.76
N ARG A 762 8.33 20.07 -20.46
CA ARG A 762 8.93 19.21 -21.51
C ARG A 762 9.05 19.90 -22.87
N ASN A 763 8.30 20.97 -23.11
CA ASN A 763 8.42 21.75 -24.33
C ASN A 763 9.46 22.88 -24.22
N ASP A 764 9.71 23.44 -23.03
CA ASP A 764 10.73 24.46 -22.80
C ASP A 764 12.16 23.91 -22.84
N SER A 765 12.38 22.62 -22.58
CA SER A 765 13.71 21.99 -22.66
C SER A 765 14.16 21.68 -24.09
N ARG A 766 13.27 21.77 -25.10
CA ARG A 766 13.63 21.63 -26.52
C ARG A 766 13.92 22.95 -27.21
N GLY A 767 13.72 24.11 -26.55
CA GLY A 767 13.90 25.46 -27.11
C GLY A 767 15.16 26.19 -26.70
N ARG A 768 15.99 25.64 -25.80
CA ARG A 768 17.24 26.29 -25.33
C ARG A 768 18.52 25.55 -25.70
N GLY A 769 18.67 25.27 -26.95
CA GLY A 769 19.92 24.69 -27.46
C GLY A 769 20.20 25.20 -28.88
N GLY A 770 20.75 26.41 -29.00
CA GLY A 770 21.28 26.84 -30.28
C GLY A 770 21.07 28.31 -30.54
N ASP A 771 21.84 29.20 -29.93
CA ASP A 771 22.20 30.43 -30.57
C ASP A 771 23.56 30.92 -30.05
N ARG A 772 24.56 30.69 -30.85
CA ARG A 772 25.80 31.44 -30.83
C ARG A 772 26.31 31.56 -32.27
N GLY A 773 26.18 32.77 -32.84
CA GLY A 773 27.18 33.32 -33.70
C GLY A 773 26.90 33.32 -35.21
N GLY A 774 26.78 34.49 -35.77
CA GLY A 774 27.11 34.70 -37.19
C GLY A 774 26.23 35.69 -37.93
N ASP A 775 26.47 36.92 -37.69
CA ASP A 775 26.14 38.11 -38.55
C ASP A 775 26.51 37.89 -40.01
N ARG A 776 25.61 38.29 -40.92
CA ARG A 776 25.81 39.03 -42.18
C ARG A 776 24.86 38.64 -43.31
N GLY A 777 24.03 39.62 -43.70
CA GLY A 777 23.99 40.01 -45.09
C GLY A 777 22.79 39.65 -45.95
N ARG A 778 21.88 40.59 -46.08
CA ARG A 778 21.23 41.10 -47.32
C ARG A 778 20.34 40.22 -48.23
N ARG A 779 19.12 40.73 -48.35
CA ARG A 779 18.33 41.04 -49.60
C ARG A 779 17.83 39.91 -50.45
N GLY A 780 16.53 40.02 -50.75
CA GLY A 780 15.95 39.74 -52.06
C GLY A 780 14.65 38.98 -52.01
N ALA A 781 13.61 39.67 -52.05
CA ALA A 781 12.45 39.76 -52.94
C ALA A 781 11.93 38.48 -53.64
N SER A 782 10.65 38.40 -53.58
CA SER A 782 9.65 38.08 -54.63
C SER A 782 9.19 36.65 -54.81
N ASP A 783 7.94 36.53 -54.68
CA ASP A 783 6.90 36.08 -55.62
C ASP A 783 6.88 34.60 -56.09
N GLY A 784 5.65 34.10 -56.06
CA GLY A 784 5.14 33.32 -57.19
C GLY A 784 4.71 31.89 -56.91
N GLY A 785 3.44 31.71 -56.77
CA GLY A 785 2.68 30.90 -57.70
C GLY A 785 2.61 29.40 -57.52
N SER A 786 1.45 28.94 -57.02
CA SER A 786 0.46 28.21 -57.81
C SER A 786 0.73 26.79 -58.31
N ARG A 787 -0.18 25.89 -57.89
CA ARG A 787 -0.81 24.79 -58.68
C ARG A 787 -0.11 23.48 -58.97
N GLY A 788 -0.87 22.42 -58.69
CA GLY A 788 -1.10 21.28 -59.56
C GLY A 788 -0.42 20.00 -59.04
N GLY A 789 -1.08 18.99 -58.58
CA GLY A 789 -1.93 18.10 -59.34
C GLY A 789 -1.18 16.84 -59.74
N GLY A 790 -1.71 15.64 -59.38
CA GLY A 790 -1.55 14.45 -60.19
C GLY A 790 -1.00 13.23 -59.46
N ARG A 791 -1.85 12.34 -59.07
CA ARG A 791 -2.07 10.94 -59.56
C ARG A 791 -0.90 10.07 -59.94
N GLY A 792 -0.92 8.84 -59.39
CA GLY A 792 -0.60 7.64 -60.11
C GLY A 792 0.36 6.74 -59.35
N ARG A 793 -0.13 5.67 -58.81
CA ARG A 793 -0.20 4.26 -59.30
C ARG A 793 1.11 3.48 -59.31
N ASP A 794 1.03 2.36 -58.61
CA ASP A 794 1.42 1.00 -58.96
C ASP A 794 2.88 0.56 -58.97
N GLY A 795 3.11 -0.57 -58.30
CA GLY A 795 3.93 -1.62 -58.90
C GLY A 795 4.91 -2.28 -57.93
N SER A 796 4.49 -3.27 -57.20
CA SER A 796 4.84 -4.73 -57.30
C SER A 796 6.30 -5.15 -57.24
N ARG A 797 6.51 -6.14 -56.42
CA ARG A 797 7.28 -7.41 -56.54
C ARG A 797 8.80 -7.37 -56.53
N GLY A 798 9.31 -8.26 -55.70
CA GLY A 798 10.51 -9.08 -56.02
C GLY A 798 11.27 -9.49 -54.78
N ARG A 799 11.12 -10.71 -54.42
CA ARG A 799 12.04 -11.74 -53.92
C ARG A 799 13.49 -11.52 -54.41
N ASP A 800 14.52 -11.85 -53.67
CA ASP A 800 15.09 -13.18 -53.42
C ASP A 800 16.50 -13.06 -52.82
N ASP A 801 16.76 -13.97 -51.94
CA ASP A 801 17.95 -14.80 -51.72
C ASP A 801 19.38 -14.22 -51.84
N GLY A 802 20.18 -14.64 -50.88
CA GLY A 802 21.53 -15.03 -51.19
C GLY A 802 22.64 -14.68 -50.22
N ARG A 803 22.94 -15.62 -49.36
CA ARG A 803 24.25 -16.21 -48.98
C ARG A 803 25.52 -15.40 -49.22
N GLY A 804 26.35 -15.46 -48.18
CA GLY A 804 27.77 -15.82 -48.36
C GLY A 804 28.78 -14.78 -47.95
N GLY A 805 29.55 -15.10 -46.97
CA GLY A 805 30.95 -15.39 -47.12
C GLY A 805 31.93 -14.35 -46.53
N ARG A 806 32.56 -14.75 -45.48
CA ARG A 806 34.01 -14.86 -45.22
C ARG A 806 34.97 -13.66 -45.42
N ASP A 807 35.80 -13.60 -44.39
CA ASP A 807 37.26 -13.28 -44.38
C ASP A 807 37.62 -11.79 -44.32
N ASP A 808 38.53 -11.31 -43.60
CA ASP A 808 39.71 -11.78 -42.84
C ASP A 808 40.58 -10.54 -42.59
N ARG A 809 41.46 -10.60 -41.59
CA ARG A 809 42.67 -9.79 -41.40
C ARG A 809 42.50 -8.33 -40.91
N GLY A 810 43.19 -7.88 -39.92
CA GLY A 810 44.35 -8.36 -39.20
C GLY A 810 45.06 -7.21 -38.50
N ARG A 811 45.86 -7.58 -37.49
CA ARG A 811 47.07 -6.91 -36.93
C ARG A 811 46.84 -5.61 -36.14
N GLY A 812 47.45 -5.37 -35.03
CA GLY A 812 48.56 -5.95 -34.32
C GLY A 812 49.00 -5.04 -33.18
N GLY A 813 49.72 -5.56 -32.22
CA GLY A 813 50.64 -4.84 -31.43
C GLY A 813 50.55 -5.11 -29.89
N GLY A 814 51.29 -6.14 -29.45
CA GLY A 814 51.75 -6.27 -28.08
C GLY A 814 53.24 -5.88 -27.97
N PRO A 815 54.02 -6.41 -27.05
CA PRO A 815 53.98 -6.40 -25.61
C PRO A 815 55.26 -5.70 -25.03
N PRO A 816 56.01 -5.96 -23.94
CA PRO A 816 56.28 -7.10 -23.10
C PRO A 816 56.36 -6.74 -21.56
N GLY A 817 56.43 -7.56 -20.57
CA GLY A 817 57.18 -8.79 -20.34
C GLY A 817 57.66 -8.92 -18.93
N ARG A 818 57.87 -10.19 -18.51
CA ARG A 818 58.81 -10.76 -17.56
C ARG A 818 58.40 -10.72 -16.06
N ASP A 819 58.64 -11.68 -15.23
CA ASP A 819 59.06 -13.08 -15.39
C ASP A 819 59.11 -13.72 -13.98
N LYS A 820 58.97 -15.05 -13.93
CA LYS A 820 59.54 -16.06 -12.99
C LYS A 820 59.00 -16.10 -11.56
N GLY A 821 58.72 -17.20 -10.93
CA GLY A 821 58.85 -18.57 -11.29
C GLY A 821 58.65 -19.49 -10.07
N THR A 822 58.22 -20.70 -10.34
CA THR A 822 58.55 -21.99 -9.73
C THR A 822 58.49 -22.13 -8.21
N GLN A 823 57.91 -23.14 -7.55
CA GLN A 823 57.91 -24.58 -7.69
C GLN A 823 56.96 -25.23 -6.70
N ARG A 824 56.26 -26.30 -7.09
CA ARG A 824 55.85 -27.43 -6.25
C ARG A 824 57.05 -28.40 -6.14
N PRO A 825 57.10 -29.41 -5.23
CA PRO A 825 56.10 -30.44 -4.92
C PRO A 825 56.13 -31.05 -3.52
N GLY A 826 55.24 -32.01 -3.23
CA GLY A 826 55.56 -33.23 -2.48
C GLY A 826 54.63 -33.60 -1.33
N SER A 827 53.66 -34.48 -1.56
CA SER A 827 53.20 -35.45 -0.56
C SER A 827 54.22 -36.57 -0.42
N PRO A 828 54.23 -37.36 0.70
CA PRO A 828 53.37 -38.52 0.79
C PRO A 828 52.94 -38.99 2.20
N ALA A 829 51.79 -39.73 2.19
CA ALA A 829 51.35 -40.91 2.93
C ALA A 829 52.10 -41.40 4.22
N GLY A 830 51.23 -41.88 5.15
CA GLY A 830 51.64 -42.86 6.14
C GLY A 830 50.64 -43.11 7.27
N ARG A 831 49.74 -44.01 7.11
CA ARG A 831 49.28 -45.16 7.96
C ARG A 831 49.73 -45.19 9.44
N GLY A 832 48.70 -45.42 10.31
CA GLY A 832 49.01 -46.08 11.59
C GLY A 832 47.84 -46.18 12.55
N LYS A 833 47.32 -47.36 12.66
CA LYS A 833 46.26 -47.91 13.51
C LYS A 833 46.51 -47.81 15.02
N ARG A 834 45.41 -47.81 15.78
CA ARG A 834 45.03 -48.68 16.93
C ARG A 834 44.74 -47.99 18.25
N ARG A 835 43.45 -48.18 18.65
CA ARG A 835 42.91 -48.80 19.88
C ARG A 835 43.28 -48.23 21.28
N GLY A 836 42.21 -48.10 22.03
CA GLY A 836 42.06 -48.46 23.44
C GLY A 836 41.30 -47.40 24.21
N LYS A 837 40.03 -47.56 24.51
CA LYS A 837 39.39 -48.08 25.71
C LYS A 837 39.69 -47.33 27.00
N ASP A 838 38.55 -46.99 27.60
CA ASP A 838 38.21 -46.90 29.01
C ASP A 838 38.56 -45.63 29.82
N ARG A 839 37.62 -44.74 30.06
CA ARG A 839 36.73 -44.64 31.26
C ARG A 839 35.67 -43.58 31.12
#